data_331b246b777f9ba891da9b4a4212e5fd
#
_entry.id   331b246b777f9ba891da9b4a4212e5fd
#
_cell.length_a   1.000
_cell.length_b   1.000
_cell.length_c   1.000
_cell.angle_alpha   90.00
_cell.angle_beta   90.00
_cell.angle_gamma   90.00
#
_symmetry.space_group_name_H-M   'P 1'
#
loop_
_entity.id
_entity.type
_entity.pdbx_description
1 polymer ?
#
loop_
_entity_poly.entity_id
_entity_poly.type
_entity_poly.pdbx_seq_one_letter_code
_entity_poly.pdbx_strand_id
1 'polypeptide(L)'
;MSIIPQDYIERCYAGWLAKLIGIRYGAPIEGWTYDQIAGIYGDLDGYIVDYRMFAADDDSNGPMIFIRALNDATCTRALTPQQIAETWLNYAPYEHGFYWWGGYGKSTEHTAYLNLRAGIPAPRSGSIEQNGAAIAEQIGGQIFIDTWGLVLPNQPALAAEYAGKAASVSHGGNGVYGGQFVATAISLAFTASSVREIIEGALKYIPDDCEYARAVRDVIRYYDAHRGDSWRDGFLYVRERWGYHRYPGACHIIPNAAVMILSLLYGEGDFDRTLSICNMCGWDTDCNVGNVAAIMGVFCGLDAIGMRKWRAPVNDFFAVSSVLGCLNAMDVPWCVAYLAELAYRMAGEEMPARWKPYMNPDEQLFHFQLPGSTHGFTVVAEREQAVETLCVNSGHGSLRAGMDRMNPTDAFRIARRTYFHPDDFHDNRYDPAFSPLLYPGQTVSAEVVQPEHCGMELYASLCVRDRNSGALIEGERVRLIPGRKQALCFRIPSNPHMLIDEVSVRVAAGGCTGGFGLVELCGMRFSGEPRYDIDFAHERMEVYTPMHREVSQFTYLKGNWTLDEGRLMGSVCDYGEAYTGDLRWRDYALEGSLTLACEGLAALNVRVQGAMRSYAVALHQGRLMIQKNACGYRTLAECPHETRIGETYRLRVEVAGSRIRVIERGRTLLEAEDTDHPYLNGCIGCSLREGARAWFDHFTINE
;
A
#
# COMPACT_ATOMS: atom_id res chain seq x y z
N MET A 1 -6.94 13.45 30.32
CA MET A 1 -5.62 13.37 29.66
C MET A 1 -5.87 12.79 28.27
N SER A 2 -5.18 13.30 27.26
CA SER A 2 -5.26 12.73 25.89
C SER A 2 -4.77 11.28 25.91
N ILE A 3 -5.47 10.41 25.20
CA ILE A 3 -5.07 9.02 24.98
C ILE A 3 -3.90 8.99 24.00
N ILE A 4 -3.97 9.84 22.95
CA ILE A 4 -2.97 9.94 21.90
C ILE A 4 -1.79 10.79 22.39
N PRO A 5 -0.53 10.27 22.36
CA PRO A 5 0.65 11.01 22.70
C PRO A 5 0.87 12.24 21.79
N GLN A 6 1.54 13.28 22.30
CA GLN A 6 1.77 14.51 21.52
C GLN A 6 2.68 14.30 20.31
N ASP A 7 3.60 13.36 20.38
CA ASP A 7 4.54 12.96 19.32
C ASP A 7 4.07 11.74 18.51
N TYR A 8 2.77 11.42 18.60
CA TYR A 8 2.18 10.24 17.97
C TYR A 8 2.46 10.16 16.46
N ILE A 9 2.26 11.27 15.74
CA ILE A 9 2.37 11.28 14.27
C ILE A 9 3.82 10.97 13.84
N GLU A 10 4.80 11.58 14.51
CA GLU A 10 6.22 11.34 14.25
C GLU A 10 6.63 9.90 14.62
N ARG A 11 6.11 9.36 15.74
CA ARG A 11 6.37 7.96 16.14
C ARG A 11 5.64 6.95 15.28
N CYS A 12 4.42 7.26 14.82
CA CYS A 12 3.69 6.45 13.85
C CYS A 12 4.48 6.37 12.53
N TYR A 13 5.03 7.52 12.07
CA TYR A 13 5.92 7.55 10.91
C TYR A 13 7.18 6.70 11.12
N ALA A 14 7.82 6.83 12.29
CA ALA A 14 8.99 6.01 12.62
C ALA A 14 8.66 4.51 12.64
N GLY A 15 7.54 4.12 13.24
CA GLY A 15 7.11 2.73 13.35
C GLY A 15 6.81 2.09 11.98
N TRP A 16 6.03 2.79 11.15
CA TRP A 16 5.69 2.24 9.83
C TRP A 16 6.89 2.23 8.87
N LEU A 17 7.69 3.29 8.85
CA LEU A 17 8.94 3.32 8.09
C LEU A 17 9.90 2.21 8.52
N ALA A 18 10.04 1.99 9.85
CA ALA A 18 10.88 0.93 10.37
C ALA A 18 10.38 -0.47 9.99
N LYS A 19 9.05 -0.72 9.96
CA LYS A 19 8.46 -1.96 9.41
C LYS A 19 9.00 -2.25 8.02
N LEU A 20 8.91 -1.27 7.11
CA LEU A 20 9.39 -1.41 5.73
C LEU A 20 10.91 -1.60 5.64
N ILE A 21 11.67 -0.94 6.51
CA ILE A 21 13.12 -1.15 6.64
C ILE A 21 13.40 -2.60 7.03
N GLY A 22 12.67 -3.12 8.02
CA GLY A 22 12.82 -4.48 8.51
C GLY A 22 12.54 -5.53 7.44
N ILE A 23 11.41 -5.39 6.73
CA ILE A 23 11.04 -6.25 5.60
C ILE A 23 12.15 -6.24 4.54
N ARG A 24 12.54 -5.07 4.06
CA ARG A 24 13.60 -4.93 3.04
C ARG A 24 14.94 -5.53 3.50
N TYR A 25 15.25 -5.45 4.79
CA TYR A 25 16.49 -5.98 5.34
C TYR A 25 16.48 -7.50 5.47
N GLY A 26 15.31 -8.09 5.80
CA GLY A 26 15.15 -9.53 6.00
C GLY A 26 14.92 -10.31 4.70
N ALA A 27 14.15 -9.77 3.75
CA ALA A 27 13.68 -10.46 2.56
C ALA A 27 14.76 -11.20 1.72
N PRO A 28 16.00 -10.69 1.54
CA PRO A 28 17.01 -11.41 0.76
C PRO A 28 17.48 -12.74 1.34
N ILE A 29 17.28 -12.96 2.63
CA ILE A 29 17.74 -14.16 3.37
C ILE A 29 16.60 -14.87 4.08
N GLU A 30 15.36 -14.60 3.70
CA GLU A 30 14.18 -15.34 4.16
C GLU A 30 14.35 -16.85 3.94
N GLY A 31 14.04 -17.62 4.98
CA GLY A 31 14.20 -19.08 4.99
C GLY A 31 15.62 -19.56 5.23
N TRP A 32 16.61 -18.68 5.35
CA TRP A 32 17.98 -19.07 5.64
C TRP A 32 18.17 -19.40 7.11
N THR A 33 19.15 -20.27 7.38
CA THR A 33 19.60 -20.56 8.75
C THR A 33 20.71 -19.60 9.17
N TYR A 34 20.87 -19.42 10.49
CA TYR A 34 21.99 -18.68 11.07
C TYR A 34 23.36 -19.11 10.50
N ASP A 35 23.57 -20.43 10.38
CA ASP A 35 24.86 -20.98 9.92
C ASP A 35 25.12 -20.61 8.44
N GLN A 36 24.08 -20.54 7.60
CA GLN A 36 24.20 -20.09 6.22
C GLN A 36 24.52 -18.60 6.14
N ILE A 37 23.81 -17.77 6.90
CA ILE A 37 24.02 -16.31 6.93
C ILE A 37 25.43 -16.01 7.42
N ALA A 38 25.82 -16.55 8.56
CA ALA A 38 27.13 -16.32 9.16
C ALA A 38 28.28 -16.85 8.26
N GLY A 39 28.06 -17.97 7.56
CA GLY A 39 29.06 -18.56 6.67
C GLY A 39 29.30 -17.78 5.37
N ILE A 40 28.28 -17.04 4.88
CA ILE A 40 28.36 -16.31 3.60
C ILE A 40 28.69 -14.83 3.84
N TYR A 41 28.00 -14.19 4.78
CA TYR A 41 28.08 -12.74 4.99
C TYR A 41 28.88 -12.34 6.24
N GLY A 42 29.11 -13.27 7.18
CA GLY A 42 29.60 -12.91 8.51
C GLY A 42 28.52 -12.19 9.31
N ASP A 43 28.87 -11.10 9.95
CA ASP A 43 27.91 -10.26 10.69
C ASP A 43 27.24 -9.25 9.74
N LEU A 44 25.92 -9.24 9.76
CA LEU A 44 25.12 -8.30 8.95
C LEU A 44 25.03 -6.94 9.67
N ASP A 45 25.40 -5.88 8.96
CA ASP A 45 25.31 -4.50 9.43
C ASP A 45 24.66 -3.58 8.40
N GLY A 46 23.54 -3.97 7.82
CA GLY A 46 22.79 -3.21 6.83
C GLY A 46 22.35 -4.05 5.63
N TYR A 47 21.72 -3.41 4.66
CA TYR A 47 21.20 -4.07 3.46
C TYR A 47 22.30 -4.81 2.70
N ILE A 48 22.02 -6.05 2.32
CA ILE A 48 22.91 -6.91 1.51
C ILE A 48 22.54 -6.89 0.02
N VAL A 49 21.37 -6.38 -0.32
CA VAL A 49 20.91 -6.19 -1.69
C VAL A 49 20.53 -4.72 -1.89
N ASP A 50 21.05 -4.12 -2.95
CA ASP A 50 20.66 -2.78 -3.39
C ASP A 50 19.46 -2.89 -4.35
N TYR A 51 18.26 -3.00 -3.79
CA TYR A 51 17.04 -2.95 -4.60
C TYR A 51 16.84 -1.54 -5.16
N ARG A 52 16.76 -1.41 -6.49
CA ARG A 52 16.40 -0.15 -7.15
C ARG A 52 15.02 0.33 -6.68
N MET A 53 14.04 -0.57 -6.66
CA MET A 53 12.74 -0.39 -6.02
C MET A 53 12.37 -1.72 -5.36
N PHE A 54 11.94 -1.66 -4.10
CA PHE A 54 11.47 -2.83 -3.39
C PHE A 54 10.00 -3.10 -3.74
N ALA A 55 9.70 -4.32 -4.16
CA ALA A 55 8.35 -4.72 -4.54
C ALA A 55 7.40 -4.84 -3.33
N ALA A 56 6.15 -5.16 -3.63
CA ALA A 56 5.17 -5.53 -2.62
C ALA A 56 5.61 -6.79 -1.86
N ASP A 57 5.25 -6.83 -0.59
CA ASP A 57 5.48 -7.93 0.33
C ASP A 57 4.20 -8.19 1.12
N ASP A 58 3.90 -9.45 1.51
CA ASP A 58 2.69 -9.72 2.29
C ASP A 58 2.74 -9.08 3.68
N ASP A 59 3.93 -8.94 4.28
CA ASP A 59 4.19 -8.17 5.50
C ASP A 59 3.82 -6.68 5.40
N SER A 60 3.79 -6.10 4.21
CA SER A 60 3.32 -4.72 3.97
C SER A 60 1.90 -4.66 3.43
N ASN A 61 1.50 -5.62 2.59
CA ASN A 61 0.15 -5.72 2.02
C ASN A 61 -0.91 -5.86 3.11
N GLY A 62 -0.76 -6.86 3.97
CA GLY A 62 -1.73 -7.19 5.01
C GLY A 62 -2.02 -6.03 5.95
N PRO A 63 -1.03 -5.44 6.63
CA PRO A 63 -1.26 -4.36 7.58
C PRO A 63 -1.97 -3.15 6.98
N MET A 64 -1.54 -2.67 5.80
CA MET A 64 -2.11 -1.46 5.20
C MET A 64 -3.47 -1.67 4.54
N ILE A 65 -3.74 -2.89 4.07
CA ILE A 65 -5.02 -3.17 3.42
C ILE A 65 -6.07 -3.62 4.43
N PHE A 66 -5.73 -4.49 5.38
CA PHE A 66 -6.74 -5.04 6.30
C PHE A 66 -7.23 -4.04 7.35
N ILE A 67 -6.42 -3.05 7.73
CA ILE A 67 -6.83 -1.94 8.60
C ILE A 67 -7.98 -1.12 7.98
N ARG A 68 -8.17 -1.17 6.65
CA ARG A 68 -9.27 -0.51 5.94
C ARG A 68 -10.64 -0.99 6.40
N ALA A 69 -10.73 -2.14 7.08
CA ALA A 69 -11.95 -2.59 7.74
C ALA A 69 -12.55 -1.53 8.69
N LEU A 70 -11.72 -0.70 9.32
CA LEU A 70 -12.18 0.41 10.16
C LEU A 70 -12.91 1.50 9.36
N ASN A 71 -12.57 1.71 8.09
CA ASN A 71 -13.30 2.62 7.19
C ASN A 71 -14.51 1.95 6.57
N ASP A 72 -14.37 0.72 6.09
CA ASP A 72 -15.45 -0.01 5.42
C ASP A 72 -16.62 -0.27 6.39
N ALA A 73 -16.32 -0.52 7.67
CA ALA A 73 -17.29 -0.70 8.75
C ALA A 73 -17.59 0.59 9.54
N THR A 74 -17.28 1.78 9.01
CA THR A 74 -17.53 3.06 9.67
C THR A 74 -16.82 3.27 11.02
N CYS A 75 -15.65 2.69 11.21
CA CYS A 75 -14.84 2.76 12.45
C CYS A 75 -15.59 2.35 13.72
N THR A 76 -16.44 1.37 13.64
CA THR A 76 -17.23 0.95 14.78
C THR A 76 -16.39 0.15 15.79
N ARG A 77 -16.58 0.42 17.08
CA ARG A 77 -16.05 -0.41 18.16
C ARG A 77 -16.64 -1.82 18.19
N ALA A 78 -17.69 -2.06 17.43
CA ALA A 78 -18.33 -3.39 17.28
C ALA A 78 -17.76 -4.18 16.09
N LEU A 79 -16.61 -3.81 15.51
CA LEU A 79 -15.97 -4.51 14.41
C LEU A 79 -15.84 -6.01 14.71
N THR A 80 -16.35 -6.85 13.80
CA THR A 80 -16.33 -8.31 13.93
C THR A 80 -15.25 -8.94 13.04
N PRO A 81 -14.80 -10.19 13.33
CA PRO A 81 -13.89 -10.91 12.43
C PRO A 81 -14.44 -11.02 11.00
N GLN A 82 -15.77 -11.21 10.84
CA GLN A 82 -16.39 -11.31 9.52
C GLN A 82 -16.31 -10.01 8.73
N GLN A 83 -16.48 -8.84 9.33
CA GLN A 83 -16.30 -7.55 8.66
C GLN A 83 -14.85 -7.34 8.23
N ILE A 84 -13.88 -7.80 9.00
CA ILE A 84 -12.46 -7.78 8.58
C ILE A 84 -12.25 -8.76 7.41
N ALA A 85 -12.85 -9.94 7.46
CA ALA A 85 -12.78 -10.90 6.36
C ALA A 85 -13.40 -10.39 5.05
N GLU A 86 -14.46 -9.59 5.12
CA GLU A 86 -15.05 -8.90 3.97
C GLU A 86 -14.05 -7.93 3.33
N THR A 87 -13.18 -7.29 4.13
CA THR A 87 -12.09 -6.46 3.62
C THR A 87 -11.05 -7.30 2.86
N TRP A 88 -10.73 -8.50 3.32
CA TRP A 88 -9.88 -9.43 2.56
C TRP A 88 -10.48 -9.73 1.18
N LEU A 89 -11.78 -10.11 1.16
CA LEU A 89 -12.49 -10.39 -0.09
C LEU A 89 -12.64 -9.17 -1.01
N ASN A 90 -12.63 -7.97 -0.42
CA ASN A 90 -12.78 -6.72 -1.15
C ASN A 90 -11.48 -6.26 -1.85
N TYR A 91 -10.32 -6.54 -1.27
CA TYR A 91 -9.07 -5.97 -1.75
C TYR A 91 -8.06 -6.98 -2.28
N ALA A 92 -8.08 -8.23 -1.82
CA ALA A 92 -7.13 -9.22 -2.29
C ALA A 92 -7.56 -9.81 -3.65
N PRO A 93 -6.65 -9.84 -4.64
CA PRO A 93 -6.90 -10.50 -5.92
C PRO A 93 -7.04 -12.01 -5.73
N TYR A 94 -7.61 -12.71 -6.71
CA TYR A 94 -7.85 -14.14 -6.66
C TYR A 94 -6.75 -14.92 -7.39
N GLU A 95 -6.04 -15.77 -6.67
CA GLU A 95 -4.99 -16.66 -7.19
C GLU A 95 -3.75 -15.96 -7.80
N HIS A 96 -3.51 -14.68 -7.48
CA HIS A 96 -2.30 -13.95 -7.86
C HIS A 96 -2.01 -12.81 -6.87
N GLY A 97 -0.77 -12.36 -6.83
CA GLY A 97 -0.33 -11.26 -5.99
C GLY A 97 -0.62 -11.43 -4.50
N PHE A 98 -0.50 -10.39 -3.75
CA PHE A 98 -0.88 -10.17 -2.35
C PHE A 98 -0.25 -11.16 -1.35
N TYR A 99 -0.70 -12.41 -1.26
CA TYR A 99 -0.17 -13.51 -0.43
C TYR A 99 -0.32 -14.87 -1.13
N TRP A 100 -0.40 -14.88 -2.45
CA TRP A 100 -0.63 -16.10 -3.22
C TRP A 100 0.64 -16.91 -3.40
N TRP A 101 0.97 -17.69 -2.38
CA TRP A 101 2.06 -18.66 -2.43
C TRP A 101 1.61 -20.00 -1.84
N GLY A 102 2.06 -21.09 -2.36
CA GLY A 102 1.85 -22.43 -1.83
C GLY A 102 0.46 -23.06 -2.01
N GLY A 103 -0.63 -22.29 -2.05
CA GLY A 103 -1.99 -22.76 -2.28
C GLY A 103 -2.73 -23.26 -1.04
N TYR A 104 -3.91 -23.85 -1.25
CA TYR A 104 -4.76 -24.40 -0.20
C TYR A 104 -4.06 -25.50 0.59
N GLY A 105 -4.12 -25.44 1.92
CA GLY A 105 -3.49 -26.40 2.81
C GLY A 105 -1.96 -26.24 2.95
N LYS A 106 -1.38 -25.17 2.38
CA LYS A 106 0.04 -24.80 2.51
C LYS A 106 0.18 -23.38 3.06
N SER A 107 -0.29 -22.36 2.32
CA SER A 107 -0.37 -21.00 2.84
C SER A 107 -1.60 -20.87 3.74
N THR A 108 -1.42 -20.30 4.90
CA THR A 108 -2.49 -20.03 5.87
C THR A 108 -3.48 -19.02 5.28
N GLU A 109 -2.98 -17.95 4.72
CA GLU A 109 -3.76 -16.84 4.16
C GLU A 109 -4.56 -17.28 2.94
N HIS A 110 -3.92 -17.98 2.02
CA HIS A 110 -4.57 -18.56 0.85
C HIS A 110 -5.69 -19.53 1.26
N THR A 111 -5.43 -20.40 2.24
CA THR A 111 -6.41 -21.34 2.78
C THR A 111 -7.61 -20.61 3.36
N ALA A 112 -7.38 -19.59 4.20
CA ALA A 112 -8.44 -18.80 4.81
C ALA A 112 -9.27 -18.04 3.76
N TYR A 113 -8.62 -17.42 2.79
CA TYR A 113 -9.30 -16.71 1.69
C TYR A 113 -10.21 -17.64 0.90
N LEU A 114 -9.76 -18.84 0.54
CA LEU A 114 -10.58 -19.82 -0.16
C LEU A 114 -11.72 -20.36 0.70
N ASN A 115 -11.51 -20.53 2.02
CA ASN A 115 -12.57 -20.85 2.96
C ASN A 115 -13.66 -19.76 2.96
N LEU A 116 -13.27 -18.47 3.02
CA LEU A 116 -14.19 -17.34 2.96
C LEU A 116 -14.98 -17.33 1.63
N ARG A 117 -14.29 -17.58 0.51
CA ARG A 117 -14.93 -17.71 -0.83
C ARG A 117 -15.90 -18.88 -0.92
N ALA A 118 -15.64 -19.96 -0.19
CA ALA A 118 -16.52 -21.12 -0.08
C ALA A 118 -17.68 -20.92 0.92
N GLY A 119 -17.80 -19.72 1.52
CA GLY A 119 -18.85 -19.39 2.48
C GLY A 119 -18.59 -19.83 3.92
N ILE A 120 -17.37 -20.21 4.27
CA ILE A 120 -16.95 -20.49 5.65
C ILE A 120 -16.58 -19.16 6.29
N PRO A 121 -17.40 -18.64 7.25
CA PRO A 121 -17.19 -17.28 7.76
C PRO A 121 -16.03 -17.23 8.77
N ALA A 122 -15.47 -16.03 8.95
CA ALA A 122 -14.55 -15.77 10.05
C ALA A 122 -15.30 -15.72 11.41
N PRO A 123 -14.70 -16.22 12.50
CA PRO A 123 -13.32 -16.69 12.62
C PRO A 123 -13.09 -18.17 12.22
N ARG A 124 -14.14 -18.91 11.83
CA ARG A 124 -14.00 -20.33 11.45
C ARG A 124 -13.04 -20.50 10.26
N SER A 125 -13.02 -19.57 9.31
CA SER A 125 -12.14 -19.63 8.13
C SER A 125 -10.65 -19.85 8.46
N GLY A 126 -10.17 -19.33 9.61
CA GLY A 126 -8.79 -19.46 10.08
C GLY A 126 -8.58 -20.44 11.22
N SER A 127 -9.65 -21.07 11.73
CA SER A 127 -9.57 -21.84 12.97
C SER A 127 -8.77 -23.14 12.84
N ILE A 128 -8.24 -23.61 13.99
CA ILE A 128 -7.54 -24.91 14.08
C ILE A 128 -8.47 -26.06 13.70
N GLU A 129 -9.76 -25.97 14.09
CA GLU A 129 -10.76 -27.00 13.79
C GLU A 129 -11.03 -27.13 12.29
N GLN A 130 -10.91 -26.01 11.54
CA GLN A 130 -11.13 -25.99 10.10
C GLN A 130 -9.86 -26.40 9.32
N ASN A 131 -8.69 -25.92 9.73
CA ASN A 131 -7.47 -25.96 8.94
C ASN A 131 -6.37 -26.86 9.52
N GLY A 132 -6.51 -27.24 10.80
CA GLY A 132 -5.45 -27.92 11.57
C GLY A 132 -4.41 -26.94 12.12
N ALA A 133 -3.75 -27.33 13.23
CA ALA A 133 -2.79 -26.48 13.93
C ALA A 133 -1.59 -26.08 13.05
N ALA A 134 -1.10 -27.01 12.20
CA ALA A 134 0.05 -26.74 11.31
C ALA A 134 -0.19 -25.59 10.32
N ILE A 135 -1.44 -25.35 9.93
CA ILE A 135 -1.81 -24.22 9.07
C ILE A 135 -2.19 -23.00 9.90
N ALA A 136 -2.97 -23.20 10.99
CA ALA A 136 -3.53 -22.08 11.75
C ALA A 136 -2.51 -21.37 12.65
N GLU A 137 -1.36 -21.94 12.95
CA GLU A 137 -0.35 -21.38 13.87
C GLU A 137 0.94 -20.93 13.14
N GLN A 138 0.82 -20.49 11.91
CA GLN A 138 1.92 -19.86 11.18
C GLN A 138 2.04 -18.35 11.52
N ILE A 139 3.11 -17.71 11.05
CA ILE A 139 3.50 -16.35 11.47
C ILE A 139 2.55 -15.25 10.98
N GLY A 140 1.80 -15.46 9.90
CA GLY A 140 0.89 -14.47 9.32
C GLY A 140 -0.05 -13.81 10.33
N GLY A 141 -0.41 -14.53 11.42
CA GLY A 141 -1.23 -13.98 12.50
C GLY A 141 -0.62 -12.77 13.22
N GLN A 142 0.71 -12.62 13.20
CA GLN A 142 1.39 -11.49 13.84
C GLN A 142 1.96 -10.46 12.85
N ILE A 143 2.14 -10.80 11.57
CA ILE A 143 2.74 -9.87 10.60
C ILE A 143 1.73 -8.90 9.98
N PHE A 144 0.44 -9.24 9.97
CA PHE A 144 -0.62 -8.36 9.42
C PHE A 144 -1.22 -7.40 10.45
N ILE A 145 -0.59 -7.22 11.59
CA ILE A 145 -1.19 -6.63 12.80
C ILE A 145 -0.57 -5.29 13.21
N ASP A 146 0.58 -4.92 12.67
CA ASP A 146 1.34 -3.74 13.11
C ASP A 146 0.48 -2.47 13.10
N THR A 147 -0.31 -2.26 12.07
CA THR A 147 -1.19 -1.07 11.94
C THR A 147 -2.30 -1.03 13.00
N TRP A 148 -2.75 -2.17 13.53
CA TRP A 148 -3.70 -2.20 14.65
C TRP A 148 -3.08 -1.67 15.94
N GLY A 149 -1.78 -1.92 16.15
CA GLY A 149 -1.01 -1.29 17.24
C GLY A 149 -0.78 0.20 17.02
N LEU A 150 -0.46 0.60 15.77
CA LEU A 150 -0.21 2.00 15.41
C LEU A 150 -1.46 2.90 15.54
N VAL A 151 -2.65 2.41 15.19
CA VAL A 151 -3.91 3.19 15.31
C VAL A 151 -4.47 3.24 16.73
N LEU A 152 -3.93 2.46 17.66
CA LEU A 152 -4.37 2.38 19.04
C LEU A 152 -3.20 2.69 20.02
N PRO A 153 -2.54 3.85 19.88
CA PRO A 153 -1.43 4.21 20.76
C PRO A 153 -1.87 4.26 22.21
N ASN A 154 -1.09 3.67 23.12
CA ASN A 154 -1.37 3.63 24.56
C ASN A 154 -2.74 3.02 24.93
N GLN A 155 -3.27 2.15 24.07
CA GLN A 155 -4.52 1.44 24.28
C GLN A 155 -4.34 -0.09 24.14
N PRO A 156 -3.46 -0.71 24.95
CA PRO A 156 -3.02 -2.09 24.74
C PRO A 156 -4.16 -3.12 24.79
N ALA A 157 -5.16 -2.93 25.64
CA ALA A 157 -6.32 -3.82 25.72
C ALA A 157 -7.15 -3.81 24.43
N LEU A 158 -7.36 -2.63 23.86
CA LEU A 158 -8.12 -2.47 22.63
C LEU A 158 -7.29 -2.97 21.42
N ALA A 159 -5.97 -2.72 21.41
CA ALA A 159 -5.07 -3.26 20.41
C ALA A 159 -5.09 -4.80 20.40
N ALA A 160 -5.03 -5.45 21.55
CA ALA A 160 -5.16 -6.90 21.69
C ALA A 160 -6.50 -7.42 21.19
N GLU A 161 -7.61 -6.73 21.51
CA GLU A 161 -8.95 -7.11 21.07
C GLU A 161 -9.08 -7.09 19.55
N TYR A 162 -8.73 -5.97 18.91
CA TYR A 162 -8.84 -5.85 17.45
C TYR A 162 -7.85 -6.74 16.71
N ALA A 163 -6.61 -6.83 17.20
CA ALA A 163 -5.63 -7.75 16.64
C ALA A 163 -6.08 -9.21 16.71
N GLY A 164 -6.71 -9.61 17.82
CA GLY A 164 -7.29 -10.93 17.96
C GLY A 164 -8.40 -11.20 16.94
N LYS A 165 -9.27 -10.22 16.69
CA LYS A 165 -10.31 -10.30 15.65
C LYS A 165 -9.70 -10.38 14.26
N ALA A 166 -8.69 -9.55 13.96
CA ALA A 166 -8.04 -9.51 12.66
C ALA A 166 -7.27 -10.81 12.38
N ALA A 167 -6.45 -11.27 13.31
CA ALA A 167 -5.69 -12.50 13.17
C ALA A 167 -6.61 -13.73 13.05
N SER A 168 -7.77 -13.75 13.73
CA SER A 168 -8.71 -14.88 13.66
C SER A 168 -9.41 -15.07 12.31
N VAL A 169 -9.26 -14.14 11.37
CA VAL A 169 -9.73 -14.33 9.98
C VAL A 169 -9.01 -15.50 9.31
N SER A 170 -7.72 -15.64 9.57
CA SER A 170 -6.85 -16.63 8.92
C SER A 170 -6.17 -17.60 9.87
N HIS A 171 -6.06 -17.26 11.16
CA HIS A 171 -5.28 -18.01 12.15
C HIS A 171 -6.11 -18.46 13.34
N GLY A 172 -5.54 -19.38 14.13
CA GLY A 172 -6.10 -19.88 15.39
C GLY A 172 -4.99 -20.07 16.42
N GLY A 173 -5.38 -20.34 17.69
CA GLY A 173 -4.43 -20.67 18.75
C GLY A 173 -3.29 -19.65 18.89
N ASN A 174 -2.05 -20.14 18.90
CA ASN A 174 -0.86 -19.30 19.04
C ASN A 174 -0.70 -18.27 17.89
N GLY A 175 -1.25 -18.54 16.70
CA GLY A 175 -1.26 -17.57 15.59
C GLY A 175 -2.03 -16.30 15.95
N VAL A 176 -3.16 -16.42 16.62
CA VAL A 176 -3.94 -15.27 17.13
C VAL A 176 -3.22 -14.60 18.30
N TYR A 177 -2.65 -15.37 19.22
CA TYR A 177 -1.96 -14.82 20.40
C TYR A 177 -0.72 -14.02 20.01
N GLY A 178 0.02 -14.43 18.96
CA GLY A 178 1.12 -13.66 18.42
C GLY A 178 0.65 -12.31 17.86
N GLY A 179 -0.45 -12.27 17.13
CA GLY A 179 -1.05 -11.02 16.66
C GLY A 179 -1.45 -10.09 17.80
N GLN A 180 -2.09 -10.62 18.84
CA GLN A 180 -2.43 -9.86 20.04
C GLN A 180 -1.17 -9.31 20.73
N PHE A 181 -0.12 -10.12 20.84
CA PHE A 181 1.14 -9.72 21.45
C PHE A 181 1.81 -8.58 20.69
N VAL A 182 1.98 -8.71 19.37
CA VAL A 182 2.69 -7.70 18.54
C VAL A 182 1.93 -6.38 18.51
N ALA A 183 0.63 -6.37 18.26
CA ALA A 183 -0.15 -5.14 18.26
C ALA A 183 -0.14 -4.44 19.63
N THR A 184 -0.20 -5.23 20.71
CA THR A 184 -0.10 -4.70 22.07
C THR A 184 1.28 -4.12 22.36
N ALA A 185 2.35 -4.79 21.91
CA ALA A 185 3.71 -4.32 22.04
C ALA A 185 3.92 -2.97 21.32
N ILE A 186 3.42 -2.81 20.11
CA ILE A 186 3.45 -1.55 19.36
C ILE A 186 2.64 -0.46 20.07
N SER A 187 1.44 -0.78 20.56
CA SER A 187 0.60 0.16 21.33
C SER A 187 1.31 0.67 22.61
N LEU A 188 1.99 -0.22 23.31
CA LEU A 188 2.77 0.12 24.52
C LEU A 188 4.04 0.89 24.20
N ALA A 189 4.67 0.64 23.06
CA ALA A 189 5.94 1.28 22.67
C ALA A 189 5.85 2.82 22.57
N PHE A 190 4.64 3.38 22.39
CA PHE A 190 4.43 4.83 22.41
C PHE A 190 4.72 5.50 23.75
N THR A 191 4.65 4.76 24.85
CA THR A 191 4.77 5.33 26.20
C THR A 191 5.70 4.56 27.14
N ALA A 192 6.16 3.37 26.74
CA ALA A 192 7.05 2.55 27.54
C ALA A 192 8.42 3.21 27.74
N SER A 193 9.03 2.94 28.91
CA SER A 193 10.35 3.43 29.29
C SER A 193 11.48 2.45 28.94
N SER A 194 11.14 1.21 28.62
CA SER A 194 12.10 0.16 28.26
C SER A 194 11.46 -0.92 27.39
N VAL A 195 12.27 -1.60 26.59
CA VAL A 195 11.86 -2.76 25.80
C VAL A 195 11.30 -3.87 26.69
N ARG A 196 11.88 -4.05 27.89
CA ARG A 196 11.41 -5.02 28.88
C ARG A 196 9.96 -4.75 29.30
N GLU A 197 9.62 -3.50 29.56
CA GLU A 197 8.27 -3.07 29.90
C GLU A 197 7.28 -3.38 28.75
N ILE A 198 7.69 -3.20 27.48
CA ILE A 198 6.89 -3.56 26.32
C ILE A 198 6.58 -5.04 26.31
N ILE A 199 7.61 -5.90 26.41
CA ILE A 199 7.46 -7.36 26.36
C ILE A 199 6.56 -7.86 27.51
N GLU A 200 6.85 -7.48 28.75
CA GLU A 200 6.09 -7.91 29.92
C GLU A 200 4.67 -7.33 29.94
N GLY A 201 4.50 -6.13 29.38
CA GLY A 201 3.20 -5.49 29.19
C GLY A 201 2.34 -6.26 28.19
N ALA A 202 2.90 -6.63 27.04
CA ALA A 202 2.20 -7.37 26.00
C ALA A 202 1.78 -8.78 26.46
N LEU A 203 2.58 -9.47 27.26
CA LEU A 203 2.25 -10.78 27.83
C LEU A 203 0.94 -10.80 28.65
N LYS A 204 0.50 -9.66 29.18
CA LYS A 204 -0.72 -9.57 29.98
C LYS A 204 -2.01 -9.70 29.17
N TYR A 205 -1.91 -9.66 27.85
CA TYR A 205 -3.05 -9.64 26.94
C TYR A 205 -3.19 -10.91 26.10
N ILE A 206 -2.39 -11.94 26.40
CA ILE A 206 -2.52 -13.29 25.85
C ILE A 206 -2.70 -14.30 26.99
N PRO A 207 -3.23 -15.52 26.74
CA PRO A 207 -3.39 -16.52 27.79
C PRO A 207 -2.06 -16.90 28.45
N ASP A 208 -2.04 -16.94 29.77
CA ASP A 208 -0.83 -17.20 30.56
C ASP A 208 -0.19 -18.58 30.31
N ASP A 209 -1.01 -19.57 29.99
CA ASP A 209 -0.65 -20.97 29.78
C ASP A 209 -0.45 -21.35 28.32
N CYS A 210 -0.62 -20.40 27.38
CA CYS A 210 -0.38 -20.68 25.96
C CYS A 210 1.10 -20.91 25.66
N GLU A 211 1.40 -21.57 24.55
CA GLU A 211 2.77 -21.90 24.19
C GLU A 211 3.60 -20.66 23.82
N TYR A 212 2.96 -19.68 23.18
CA TYR A 212 3.57 -18.38 22.88
C TYR A 212 4.06 -17.69 24.17
N ALA A 213 3.23 -17.59 25.20
CA ALA A 213 3.62 -16.99 26.49
C ALA A 213 4.72 -17.79 27.20
N ARG A 214 4.70 -19.13 27.09
CA ARG A 214 5.76 -19.98 27.64
C ARG A 214 7.09 -19.74 26.96
N ALA A 215 7.11 -19.64 25.62
CA ALA A 215 8.31 -19.34 24.84
C ALA A 215 8.90 -17.97 25.24
N VAL A 216 8.07 -16.92 25.24
CA VAL A 216 8.49 -15.56 25.64
C VAL A 216 9.09 -15.56 27.05
N ARG A 217 8.42 -16.14 28.04
CA ARG A 217 8.93 -16.19 29.43
C ARG A 217 10.19 -17.03 29.57
N ASP A 218 10.35 -18.05 28.76
CA ASP A 218 11.54 -18.91 28.80
C ASP A 218 12.77 -18.15 28.24
N VAL A 219 12.62 -17.40 27.15
CA VAL A 219 13.67 -16.55 26.60
C VAL A 219 14.05 -15.43 27.61
N ILE A 220 13.05 -14.84 28.27
CA ILE A 220 13.28 -13.84 29.33
C ILE A 220 14.09 -14.45 30.48
N ARG A 221 13.74 -15.63 30.98
CA ARG A 221 14.46 -16.31 32.07
C ARG A 221 15.92 -16.63 31.68
N TYR A 222 16.12 -17.11 30.45
CA TYR A 222 17.45 -17.37 29.94
C TYR A 222 18.29 -16.10 29.94
N TYR A 223 17.79 -15.01 29.35
CA TYR A 223 18.44 -13.72 29.32
C TYR A 223 18.81 -13.21 30.72
N ASP A 224 17.88 -13.29 31.68
CA ASP A 224 18.11 -12.84 33.05
C ASP A 224 19.20 -13.66 33.80
N ALA A 225 19.25 -14.97 33.52
CA ALA A 225 20.26 -15.85 34.09
C ALA A 225 21.66 -15.72 33.45
N HIS A 226 21.69 -15.18 32.19
CA HIS A 226 22.91 -15.16 31.35
C HIS A 226 23.22 -13.74 30.81
N ARG A 227 23.00 -12.71 31.63
CA ARG A 227 23.19 -11.29 31.28
C ARG A 227 24.64 -10.94 30.92
N GLY A 228 25.49 -11.55 30.58
CA GLY A 228 26.85 -11.25 30.13
C GLY A 228 27.28 -12.09 28.96
N ASP A 229 26.44 -13.05 28.61
CA ASP A 229 26.69 -13.96 27.49
C ASP A 229 26.38 -13.28 26.15
N SER A 230 26.97 -13.81 25.11
CA SER A 230 26.67 -13.35 23.74
C SER A 230 25.23 -13.64 23.37
N TRP A 231 24.60 -12.77 22.56
CA TRP A 231 23.31 -13.05 21.96
C TRP A 231 23.31 -14.36 21.14
N ARG A 232 24.49 -14.77 20.64
CA ARG A 232 24.66 -16.03 19.91
C ARG A 232 24.44 -17.24 20.80
N ASP A 233 24.90 -17.20 22.03
CA ASP A 233 24.64 -18.25 23.02
C ASP A 233 23.15 -18.32 23.34
N GLY A 234 22.50 -17.15 23.47
CA GLY A 234 21.06 -17.04 23.58
C GLY A 234 20.31 -17.62 22.37
N PHE A 235 20.80 -17.37 21.15
CA PHE A 235 20.19 -17.94 19.96
C PHE A 235 20.39 -19.46 19.89
N LEU A 236 21.55 -19.98 20.25
CA LEU A 236 21.77 -21.44 20.32
C LEU A 236 20.78 -22.10 21.28
N TYR A 237 20.52 -21.49 22.45
CA TYR A 237 19.49 -21.93 23.36
C TYR A 237 18.09 -21.91 22.73
N VAL A 238 17.71 -20.80 22.07
CA VAL A 238 16.44 -20.67 21.37
C VAL A 238 16.32 -21.75 20.29
N ARG A 239 17.36 -21.93 19.47
CA ARG A 239 17.38 -22.93 18.39
C ARG A 239 17.15 -24.34 18.92
N GLU A 240 17.78 -24.72 20.04
CA GLU A 240 17.60 -26.03 20.66
C GLU A 240 16.22 -26.19 21.28
N ARG A 241 15.74 -25.19 21.98
CA ARG A 241 14.53 -25.27 22.81
C ARG A 241 13.25 -25.00 22.01
N TRP A 242 13.28 -24.05 21.09
CA TRP A 242 12.11 -23.49 20.37
C TRP A 242 12.28 -23.49 18.84
N GLY A 243 13.27 -24.19 18.29
CA GLY A 243 13.57 -24.20 16.86
C GLY A 243 12.59 -25.03 16.02
N TYR A 244 12.67 -24.87 14.72
CA TYR A 244 11.78 -25.49 13.71
C TYR A 244 11.76 -27.02 13.70
N HIS A 245 12.76 -27.69 14.28
CA HIS A 245 12.74 -29.16 14.43
C HIS A 245 11.62 -29.65 15.39
N ARG A 246 10.97 -28.75 16.12
CA ARG A 246 9.88 -29.03 17.05
C ARG A 246 8.49 -28.64 16.52
N TYR A 247 8.44 -27.81 15.48
CA TYR A 247 7.21 -27.20 15.01
C TYR A 247 6.94 -27.51 13.54
N PRO A 248 5.69 -27.85 13.17
CA PRO A 248 5.33 -28.12 11.79
C PRO A 248 5.13 -26.84 10.97
N GLY A 249 5.25 -26.98 9.65
CA GLY A 249 5.03 -25.88 8.71
C GLY A 249 6.31 -25.13 8.34
N ALA A 250 6.18 -24.17 7.41
CA ALA A 250 7.30 -23.42 6.85
C ALA A 250 7.73 -22.24 7.72
N CYS A 251 6.77 -21.61 8.40
CA CYS A 251 6.97 -20.37 9.15
C CYS A 251 6.16 -20.35 10.47
N HIS A 252 6.34 -21.40 11.28
CA HIS A 252 5.58 -21.52 12.54
C HIS A 252 5.88 -20.36 13.51
N ILE A 253 4.82 -19.81 14.12
CA ILE A 253 4.88 -18.59 14.92
C ILE A 253 5.80 -18.69 16.15
N ILE A 254 5.92 -19.85 16.81
CA ILE A 254 6.68 -20.01 18.07
C ILE A 254 8.20 -19.82 17.88
N PRO A 255 8.89 -20.48 16.93
CA PRO A 255 10.31 -20.20 16.68
C PRO A 255 10.58 -18.74 16.41
N ASN A 256 9.74 -18.10 15.62
CA ASN A 256 9.85 -16.71 15.22
C ASN A 256 9.62 -15.75 16.39
N ALA A 257 8.60 -16.00 17.22
CA ALA A 257 8.39 -15.25 18.45
C ALA A 257 9.60 -15.31 19.38
N ALA A 258 10.22 -16.48 19.55
CA ALA A 258 11.40 -16.63 20.41
C ALA A 258 12.60 -15.82 19.90
N VAL A 259 12.82 -15.76 18.56
CA VAL A 259 13.86 -14.93 17.93
C VAL A 259 13.56 -13.43 18.14
N MET A 260 12.32 -12.99 17.94
CA MET A 260 11.93 -11.60 18.19
C MET A 260 12.23 -11.17 19.62
N ILE A 261 11.84 -11.97 20.60
CA ILE A 261 12.07 -11.66 22.03
C ILE A 261 13.57 -11.66 22.36
N LEU A 262 14.32 -12.62 21.83
CA LEU A 262 15.78 -12.64 21.96
C LEU A 262 16.41 -11.34 21.47
N SER A 263 16.08 -10.92 20.25
CA SER A 263 16.64 -9.72 19.62
C SER A 263 16.25 -8.44 20.35
N LEU A 264 15.01 -8.31 20.80
CA LEU A 264 14.54 -7.19 21.61
C LEU A 264 15.31 -7.09 22.94
N LEU A 265 15.56 -8.20 23.63
CA LEU A 265 16.28 -8.22 24.91
C LEU A 265 17.76 -7.91 24.72
N TYR A 266 18.47 -8.61 23.82
CA TYR A 266 19.91 -8.43 23.59
C TYR A 266 20.25 -7.17 22.80
N GLY A 267 19.27 -6.58 22.12
CA GLY A 267 19.40 -5.26 21.49
C GLY A 267 19.46 -4.11 22.48
N GLU A 268 18.95 -4.30 23.71
CA GLU A 268 19.05 -3.35 24.84
C GLU A 268 18.55 -1.94 24.51
N GLY A 269 17.58 -1.81 23.60
CA GLY A 269 17.01 -0.52 23.16
C GLY A 269 17.76 0.16 22.03
N ASP A 270 18.83 -0.43 21.52
CA ASP A 270 19.52 0.05 20.32
C ASP A 270 18.84 -0.48 19.06
N PHE A 271 18.44 0.41 18.16
CA PHE A 271 17.69 0.07 16.95
C PHE A 271 18.52 -0.82 16.02
N ASP A 272 19.73 -0.39 15.65
CA ASP A 272 20.59 -1.09 14.69
C ASP A 272 20.99 -2.48 15.20
N ARG A 273 21.40 -2.56 16.46
CA ARG A 273 21.78 -3.82 17.10
C ARG A 273 20.62 -4.80 17.19
N THR A 274 19.41 -4.31 17.51
CA THR A 274 18.22 -5.16 17.61
C THR A 274 17.87 -5.77 16.26
N LEU A 275 17.85 -4.97 15.19
CA LEU A 275 17.56 -5.45 13.83
C LEU A 275 18.65 -6.42 13.34
N SER A 276 19.92 -6.11 13.58
CA SER A 276 21.03 -6.97 13.19
C SER A 276 20.98 -8.34 13.86
N ILE A 277 20.73 -8.40 15.18
CA ILE A 277 20.56 -9.67 15.91
C ILE A 277 19.38 -10.46 15.33
N CYS A 278 18.23 -9.81 15.12
CA CYS A 278 17.05 -10.47 14.59
C CYS A 278 17.30 -11.09 13.22
N ASN A 279 17.90 -10.33 12.32
CA ASN A 279 18.19 -10.77 10.95
C ASN A 279 19.23 -11.90 10.90
N MET A 280 20.26 -11.81 11.75
CA MET A 280 21.28 -12.85 11.88
C MET A 280 20.74 -14.19 12.39
N CYS A 281 19.67 -14.21 13.18
CA CYS A 281 19.07 -15.45 13.65
C CYS A 281 18.49 -16.31 12.51
N GLY A 282 18.21 -15.71 11.35
CA GLY A 282 17.66 -16.42 10.19
C GLY A 282 16.17 -16.75 10.36
N TRP A 283 15.75 -17.81 9.66
CA TRP A 283 14.38 -18.30 9.56
C TRP A 283 13.51 -17.34 8.75
N ASP A 284 12.41 -16.86 9.30
CA ASP A 284 11.48 -15.94 8.67
C ASP A 284 11.93 -14.49 8.93
N THR A 285 12.94 -14.06 8.19
CA THR A 285 13.70 -12.85 8.53
C THR A 285 12.96 -11.55 8.23
N ASP A 286 12.24 -11.45 7.12
CA ASP A 286 11.43 -10.27 6.76
C ASP A 286 10.30 -10.05 7.78
N CYS A 287 9.57 -11.11 8.10
CA CYS A 287 8.53 -11.12 9.12
C CYS A 287 9.07 -10.70 10.49
N ASN A 288 10.13 -11.38 10.95
CA ASN A 288 10.69 -11.15 12.29
C ASN A 288 11.28 -9.75 12.43
N VAL A 289 12.13 -9.34 11.47
CA VAL A 289 12.78 -8.03 11.51
C VAL A 289 11.74 -6.93 11.27
N GLY A 290 10.73 -7.16 10.43
CA GLY A 290 9.62 -6.24 10.19
C GLY A 290 8.83 -5.92 11.47
N ASN A 291 8.42 -6.94 12.24
CA ASN A 291 7.71 -6.72 13.51
C ASN A 291 8.60 -6.06 14.57
N VAL A 292 9.85 -6.55 14.73
CA VAL A 292 10.79 -5.97 15.69
C VAL A 292 11.10 -4.52 15.35
N ALA A 293 11.31 -4.22 14.06
CA ALA A 293 11.57 -2.87 13.59
C ALA A 293 10.39 -1.92 13.84
N ALA A 294 9.14 -2.38 13.62
CA ALA A 294 7.95 -1.58 13.92
C ALA A 294 7.89 -1.20 15.42
N ILE A 295 8.10 -2.17 16.32
CA ILE A 295 8.15 -1.94 17.77
C ILE A 295 9.26 -0.94 18.12
N MET A 296 10.47 -1.19 17.62
CA MET A 296 11.65 -0.35 17.92
C MET A 296 11.55 1.03 17.29
N GLY A 297 10.97 1.16 16.08
CA GLY A 297 10.74 2.45 15.44
C GLY A 297 9.81 3.35 16.25
N VAL A 298 8.72 2.79 16.79
CA VAL A 298 7.83 3.52 17.70
C VAL A 298 8.54 3.84 19.02
N PHE A 299 9.27 2.89 19.59
CA PHE A 299 9.95 3.06 20.89
C PHE A 299 11.08 4.08 20.82
N CYS A 300 11.99 3.96 19.86
CA CYS A 300 13.18 4.81 19.74
C CYS A 300 12.90 6.14 19.03
N GLY A 301 11.89 6.18 18.14
CA GLY A 301 11.62 7.34 17.30
C GLY A 301 12.58 7.50 16.11
N LEU A 302 12.37 8.55 15.30
CA LEU A 302 13.08 8.76 14.03
C LEU A 302 14.58 8.99 14.17
N ASP A 303 15.03 9.59 15.26
CA ASP A 303 16.45 9.93 15.46
C ASP A 303 17.35 8.70 15.58
N ALA A 304 16.79 7.56 16.00
CA ALA A 304 17.49 6.29 16.06
C ALA A 304 17.62 5.58 14.70
N ILE A 305 16.84 6.01 13.70
CA ILE A 305 16.81 5.37 12.37
C ILE A 305 17.75 6.11 11.42
N GLY A 306 18.93 5.56 11.20
CA GLY A 306 19.98 6.18 10.41
C GLY A 306 19.55 6.55 8.98
N MET A 307 19.67 7.84 8.61
CA MET A 307 19.20 8.35 7.32
C MET A 307 19.85 7.63 6.14
N ARG A 308 21.18 7.59 6.08
CA ARG A 308 21.92 7.01 4.95
C ARG A 308 21.83 5.49 4.91
N LYS A 309 21.87 4.87 6.08
CA LYS A 309 21.90 3.41 6.22
C LYS A 309 20.55 2.79 5.91
N TRP A 310 19.48 3.34 6.48
CA TRP A 310 18.16 2.70 6.48
C TRP A 310 17.12 3.44 5.66
N ARG A 311 16.99 4.77 5.84
CA ARG A 311 15.84 5.53 5.31
C ARG A 311 15.98 5.86 3.83
N ALA A 312 17.16 6.37 3.40
CA ALA A 312 17.37 6.78 2.01
C ALA A 312 17.16 5.65 0.99
N PRO A 313 17.58 4.38 1.25
CA PRO A 313 17.28 3.28 0.34
C PRO A 313 15.79 2.95 0.19
N VAL A 314 14.96 3.18 1.21
CA VAL A 314 13.49 3.02 1.16
C VAL A 314 12.85 4.21 0.44
N ASN A 315 13.38 5.41 0.65
CA ASN A 315 12.91 6.67 0.06
C ASN A 315 11.40 6.91 0.24
N ASP A 316 10.84 6.53 1.39
CA ASP A 316 9.41 6.57 1.73
C ASP A 316 8.47 5.82 0.78
N PHE A 317 8.97 5.11 -0.20
CA PHE A 317 8.14 4.39 -1.18
C PHE A 317 7.99 2.91 -0.81
N PHE A 318 6.79 2.38 -1.03
CA PHE A 318 6.56 0.94 -1.10
C PHE A 318 5.36 0.64 -2.00
N ALA A 319 5.28 -0.62 -2.44
CA ALA A 319 4.17 -1.12 -3.23
C ALA A 319 3.33 -2.11 -2.42
N VAL A 320 2.04 -2.17 -2.75
CA VAL A 320 1.12 -3.24 -2.35
C VAL A 320 0.47 -3.84 -3.62
N SER A 321 -0.13 -5.00 -3.51
CA SER A 321 -0.71 -5.72 -4.66
C SER A 321 -2.19 -6.02 -4.47
N SER A 322 -2.99 -4.97 -4.19
CA SER A 322 -4.45 -5.09 -4.10
C SER A 322 -5.13 -5.03 -5.46
N VAL A 323 -6.42 -5.34 -5.52
CA VAL A 323 -7.24 -5.21 -6.74
C VAL A 323 -7.47 -3.75 -7.17
N LEU A 324 -7.07 -2.77 -6.36
CA LEU A 324 -7.19 -1.36 -6.68
C LEU A 324 -5.81 -0.77 -6.96
N GLY A 325 -5.43 -0.70 -8.22
CA GLY A 325 -4.11 -0.24 -8.67
C GLY A 325 -3.69 1.14 -8.15
N CYS A 326 -4.64 2.03 -7.88
CA CYS A 326 -4.39 3.35 -7.30
C CYS A 326 -3.95 3.30 -5.82
N LEU A 327 -4.18 2.19 -5.12
CA LEU A 327 -3.67 1.94 -3.76
C LEU A 327 -2.31 1.24 -3.77
N ASN A 328 -1.88 0.71 -4.91
CA ASN A 328 -0.71 -0.15 -4.97
C ASN A 328 0.62 0.62 -4.97
N ALA A 329 0.62 1.91 -5.32
CA ALA A 329 1.77 2.79 -5.18
C ALA A 329 1.57 3.71 -3.97
N MET A 330 2.20 3.37 -2.86
CA MET A 330 2.05 4.11 -1.59
C MET A 330 3.33 4.87 -1.22
N ASP A 331 3.18 5.86 -0.33
CA ASP A 331 4.29 6.45 0.40
C ASP A 331 4.02 6.48 1.91
N VAL A 332 5.09 6.43 2.69
CA VAL A 332 5.00 6.33 4.14
C VAL A 332 4.26 7.52 4.76
N PRO A 333 4.50 8.80 4.37
CA PRO A 333 3.74 9.93 4.88
C PRO A 333 2.23 9.84 4.62
N TRP A 334 1.82 9.35 3.43
CA TRP A 334 0.39 9.14 3.15
C TRP A 334 -0.21 8.05 4.05
N CYS A 335 0.52 6.95 4.28
CA CYS A 335 0.07 5.91 5.21
C CYS A 335 -0.10 6.45 6.63
N VAL A 336 0.82 7.30 7.07
CA VAL A 336 0.72 7.95 8.39
C VAL A 336 -0.50 8.87 8.46
N ALA A 337 -0.80 9.63 7.39
CA ALA A 337 -2.01 10.44 7.35
C ALA A 337 -3.27 9.58 7.50
N TYR A 338 -3.32 8.45 6.79
CA TYR A 338 -4.43 7.49 6.87
C TYR A 338 -4.56 6.86 8.28
N LEU A 339 -3.45 6.38 8.85
CA LEU A 339 -3.44 5.79 10.18
C LEU A 339 -3.77 6.83 11.29
N ALA A 340 -3.28 8.06 11.14
CA ALA A 340 -3.57 9.13 12.09
C ALA A 340 -5.06 9.52 12.07
N GLU A 341 -5.68 9.64 10.90
CA GLU A 341 -7.13 9.87 10.81
C GLU A 341 -7.90 8.78 11.55
N LEU A 342 -7.56 7.52 11.32
CA LEU A 342 -8.17 6.38 12.02
C LEU A 342 -7.95 6.46 13.53
N ALA A 343 -6.73 6.73 13.99
CA ALA A 343 -6.38 6.78 15.41
C ALA A 343 -7.15 7.88 16.15
N TYR A 344 -7.16 9.10 15.63
CA TYR A 344 -7.90 10.21 16.25
C TYR A 344 -9.41 9.95 16.26
N ARG A 345 -9.95 9.39 15.20
CA ARG A 345 -11.37 8.98 15.11
C ARG A 345 -11.72 7.88 16.12
N MET A 346 -10.86 6.85 16.26
CA MET A 346 -11.04 5.77 17.22
C MET A 346 -10.94 6.25 18.68
N ALA A 347 -10.04 7.19 18.96
CA ALA A 347 -9.89 7.80 20.27
C ALA A 347 -11.02 8.78 20.60
N GLY A 348 -11.73 9.28 19.61
CA GLY A 348 -12.70 10.38 19.77
C GLY A 348 -12.03 11.71 20.10
N GLU A 349 -10.79 11.90 19.65
CA GLU A 349 -9.98 13.09 19.86
C GLU A 349 -9.82 13.89 18.58
N GLU A 350 -9.59 15.19 18.69
CA GLU A 350 -9.26 16.01 17.54
C GLU A 350 -7.74 15.98 17.25
N MET A 351 -7.40 15.83 15.97
CA MET A 351 -6.02 15.95 15.51
C MET A 351 -5.49 17.37 15.81
N PRO A 352 -4.24 17.52 16.30
CA PRO A 352 -3.64 18.82 16.56
C PRO A 352 -3.67 19.74 15.33
N ALA A 353 -4.00 21.03 15.54
CA ALA A 353 -4.17 22.01 14.47
C ALA A 353 -2.95 22.12 13.53
N ARG A 354 -1.73 21.90 14.07
CA ARG A 354 -0.49 21.90 13.27
C ARG A 354 -0.42 20.80 12.22
N TRP A 355 -1.13 19.67 12.45
CA TRP A 355 -1.10 18.51 11.56
C TRP A 355 -2.32 18.42 10.63
N LYS A 356 -3.48 18.99 11.01
CA LYS A 356 -4.71 18.97 10.21
C LYS A 356 -4.51 19.31 8.71
N PRO A 357 -3.68 20.30 8.33
CA PRO A 357 -3.48 20.64 6.92
C PRO A 357 -2.69 19.59 6.10
N TYR A 358 -2.02 18.66 6.78
CA TYR A 358 -1.09 17.71 6.17
C TYR A 358 -1.55 16.25 6.26
N MET A 359 -2.46 15.94 7.18
CA MET A 359 -2.90 14.58 7.49
C MET A 359 -4.32 14.33 6.95
N ASN A 360 -4.51 14.55 5.64
CA ASN A 360 -5.76 14.26 4.93
C ASN A 360 -5.49 13.19 3.85
N PRO A 361 -5.85 11.92 4.06
CA PRO A 361 -5.59 10.85 3.10
C PRO A 361 -6.45 10.93 1.84
N ASP A 362 -7.54 11.72 1.85
CA ASP A 362 -8.40 11.96 0.69
C ASP A 362 -7.77 12.94 -0.33
N GLU A 363 -6.67 13.62 0.04
CA GLU A 363 -5.94 14.51 -0.83
C GLU A 363 -4.62 13.89 -1.30
N GLN A 364 -4.26 14.12 -2.57
CA GLN A 364 -2.90 13.89 -3.05
C GLN A 364 -2.03 15.10 -2.72
N LEU A 365 -1.55 15.14 -1.48
CA LEU A 365 -0.70 16.19 -0.96
C LEU A 365 0.66 15.61 -0.56
N PHE A 366 1.71 16.11 -1.19
CA PHE A 366 3.09 15.81 -0.83
C PHE A 366 3.65 16.96 -0.01
N HIS A 367 3.89 16.70 1.27
CA HIS A 367 4.41 17.69 2.22
C HIS A 367 5.66 17.14 2.90
N PHE A 368 6.53 17.98 3.39
CA PHE A 368 7.80 17.57 3.97
C PHE A 368 7.89 17.93 5.46
N GLN A 369 6.75 17.96 6.15
CA GLN A 369 6.65 18.28 7.57
C GLN A 369 7.12 17.17 8.49
N LEU A 370 7.06 15.90 8.03
CA LEU A 370 7.62 14.77 8.76
C LEU A 370 9.14 14.78 8.60
N PRO A 371 9.92 14.73 9.70
CA PRO A 371 11.37 14.86 9.64
C PRO A 371 12.01 13.81 8.74
N GLY A 372 12.74 14.25 7.71
CA GLY A 372 13.43 13.40 6.75
C GLY A 372 12.55 12.74 5.70
N SER A 373 11.25 13.05 5.62
CA SER A 373 10.36 12.51 4.59
C SER A 373 10.69 13.02 3.20
N THR A 374 10.52 12.16 2.21
CA THR A 374 10.79 12.44 0.79
C THR A 374 9.58 12.20 -0.11
N HIS A 375 8.57 11.47 0.34
CA HIS A 375 7.44 11.00 -0.47
C HIS A 375 7.86 10.26 -1.76
N GLY A 376 9.03 9.64 -1.80
CA GLY A 376 9.54 8.99 -3.00
C GLY A 376 10.09 9.94 -4.07
N PHE A 377 10.24 11.24 -3.78
CA PHE A 377 10.89 12.16 -4.70
C PHE A 377 12.39 11.88 -4.82
N THR A 378 12.91 12.08 -6.02
CA THR A 378 14.33 11.97 -6.38
C THR A 378 14.74 13.16 -7.23
N VAL A 379 16.04 13.37 -7.39
CA VAL A 379 16.57 14.36 -8.33
C VAL A 379 17.18 13.64 -9.53
N VAL A 380 16.71 14.02 -10.73
CA VAL A 380 17.14 13.48 -12.02
C VAL A 380 17.80 14.59 -12.81
N ALA A 381 19.12 14.50 -13.04
CA ALA A 381 19.83 15.42 -13.91
C ALA A 381 19.51 15.13 -15.39
N GLU A 382 19.31 16.18 -16.20
CA GLU A 382 19.04 16.08 -17.65
C GLU A 382 20.33 16.12 -18.48
N ARG A 383 21.44 15.73 -17.89
CA ARG A 383 22.78 15.72 -18.53
C ARG A 383 23.25 14.27 -18.63
N GLU A 384 23.84 13.90 -19.77
CA GLU A 384 24.38 12.54 -20.00
C GLU A 384 25.57 12.22 -19.09
N GLN A 385 26.35 13.22 -18.69
CA GLN A 385 27.50 13.02 -17.81
C GLN A 385 27.04 12.93 -16.35
N ALA A 386 27.63 12.02 -15.60
CA ALA A 386 27.38 11.90 -14.16
C ALA A 386 27.70 13.20 -13.41
N VAL A 387 26.75 13.65 -12.63
CA VAL A 387 26.86 14.81 -11.74
C VAL A 387 26.34 14.44 -10.37
N GLU A 388 26.84 15.14 -9.35
CA GLU A 388 26.30 14.98 -8.01
C GLU A 388 24.97 15.72 -7.89
N THR A 389 23.98 15.03 -7.37
CA THR A 389 22.65 15.57 -7.07
C THR A 389 22.35 15.50 -5.58
N LEU A 390 21.53 16.41 -5.10
CA LEU A 390 21.06 16.47 -3.73
C LEU A 390 19.54 16.31 -3.70
N CYS A 391 19.05 15.42 -2.84
CA CYS A 391 17.62 15.30 -2.54
C CYS A 391 17.47 14.95 -1.04
N VAL A 392 17.21 15.95 -0.21
CA VAL A 392 17.12 15.76 1.23
C VAL A 392 16.03 16.64 1.84
N ASN A 393 15.33 16.14 2.86
CA ASN A 393 14.41 16.97 3.63
C ASN A 393 15.21 18.03 4.41
N SER A 394 14.78 19.27 4.35
CA SER A 394 15.45 20.42 4.97
C SER A 394 15.36 20.43 6.52
N GLY A 395 14.43 19.65 7.10
CA GLY A 395 14.04 19.72 8.51
C GLY A 395 13.09 20.88 8.84
N HIS A 396 12.73 21.68 7.82
CA HIS A 396 11.87 22.87 7.99
C HIS A 396 10.62 22.81 7.08
N GLY A 397 10.19 21.61 6.71
CA GLY A 397 8.97 21.41 5.92
C GLY A 397 9.14 21.59 4.41
N SER A 398 10.35 21.45 3.89
CA SER A 398 10.65 21.43 2.46
C SER A 398 11.62 20.32 2.07
N LEU A 399 11.60 19.92 0.80
CA LEU A 399 12.57 19.03 0.20
C LEU A 399 13.62 19.87 -0.54
N ARG A 400 14.86 19.85 -0.07
CA ARG A 400 15.97 20.54 -0.69
C ARG A 400 16.54 19.68 -1.81
N ALA A 401 16.56 20.24 -3.01
CA ALA A 401 16.97 19.55 -4.24
C ALA A 401 17.95 20.40 -5.03
N GLY A 402 18.98 19.78 -5.57
CA GLY A 402 20.00 20.51 -6.30
C GLY A 402 20.90 19.64 -7.16
N MET A 403 21.69 20.31 -8.00
CA MET A 403 22.67 19.72 -8.91
C MET A 403 23.97 20.50 -8.83
N ASP A 404 25.08 19.80 -8.58
CA ASP A 404 26.43 20.38 -8.59
C ASP A 404 26.91 20.69 -10.01
N ARG A 405 27.77 21.71 -10.15
CA ARG A 405 28.42 22.13 -11.40
C ARG A 405 27.45 22.26 -12.58
N MET A 406 26.29 22.89 -12.31
CA MET A 406 25.28 23.17 -13.30
C MET A 406 25.77 24.23 -14.30
N ASN A 407 25.73 23.91 -15.59
CA ASN A 407 26.10 24.85 -16.68
C ASN A 407 24.86 25.68 -17.08
N PRO A 408 25.04 26.76 -17.85
CA PRO A 408 23.95 27.65 -18.27
C PRO A 408 22.81 26.98 -19.07
N THR A 409 23.05 25.82 -19.65
CA THR A 409 22.05 25.05 -20.43
C THR A 409 21.52 23.82 -19.71
N ASP A 410 22.05 23.56 -18.51
CA ASP A 410 21.67 22.37 -17.77
C ASP A 410 20.29 22.53 -17.10
N ALA A 411 19.67 21.40 -16.85
CA ALA A 411 18.47 21.29 -16.04
C ALA A 411 18.48 20.01 -15.21
N PHE A 412 17.70 20.02 -14.13
CA PHE A 412 17.37 18.82 -13.34
C PHE A 412 15.88 18.80 -13.01
N ARG A 413 15.36 17.64 -12.70
CA ARG A 413 13.98 17.47 -12.24
C ARG A 413 13.94 16.95 -10.81
N ILE A 414 13.07 17.54 -9.99
CA ILE A 414 12.63 17.00 -8.72
C ILE A 414 11.41 16.14 -9.06
N ALA A 415 11.63 14.84 -9.20
CA ALA A 415 10.71 13.93 -9.86
C ALA A 415 10.12 12.88 -8.89
N ARG A 416 8.85 12.55 -9.11
CA ARG A 416 8.15 11.44 -8.48
C ARG A 416 7.44 10.61 -9.53
N ARG A 417 7.54 9.28 -9.39
CA ARG A 417 6.78 8.35 -10.24
C ARG A 417 5.31 8.34 -9.83
N THR A 418 4.44 8.29 -10.82
CA THR A 418 2.97 8.24 -10.68
C THR A 418 2.36 6.97 -11.28
N TYR A 419 3.14 6.20 -12.02
CA TYR A 419 2.79 4.89 -12.54
C TYR A 419 4.05 4.02 -12.63
N PHE A 420 3.90 2.73 -12.38
CA PHE A 420 4.98 1.77 -12.36
C PHE A 420 4.69 0.59 -13.29
N HIS A 421 5.74 0.00 -13.81
CA HIS A 421 5.74 -1.17 -14.66
C HIS A 421 6.43 -2.33 -13.92
N PRO A 422 6.14 -3.59 -14.22
CA PRO A 422 6.82 -4.74 -13.60
C PRO A 422 8.35 -4.64 -13.66
N ASP A 423 8.90 -4.15 -14.77
CA ASP A 423 10.36 -3.99 -14.97
C ASP A 423 11.01 -2.90 -14.10
N ASP A 424 10.22 -2.07 -13.43
CA ASP A 424 10.75 -1.06 -12.50
C ASP A 424 11.24 -1.68 -11.18
N PHE A 425 10.79 -2.90 -10.86
CA PHE A 425 11.09 -3.62 -9.63
C PHE A 425 12.13 -4.71 -9.82
N HIS A 426 12.98 -4.94 -8.80
CA HIS A 426 13.94 -6.06 -8.81
C HIS A 426 13.30 -7.37 -8.37
N ASP A 427 12.25 -7.31 -7.56
CA ASP A 427 11.52 -8.44 -7.04
C ASP A 427 10.01 -8.21 -7.26
N ASN A 428 9.35 -9.15 -7.90
CA ASN A 428 7.93 -9.11 -8.22
C ASN A 428 7.15 -10.26 -7.58
N ARG A 429 7.61 -10.77 -6.42
CA ARG A 429 7.01 -11.96 -5.78
C ARG A 429 5.50 -11.85 -5.58
N TYR A 430 5.00 -10.65 -5.31
CA TYR A 430 3.58 -10.38 -5.07
C TYR A 430 2.91 -9.62 -6.20
N ASP A 431 3.54 -9.54 -7.38
CA ASP A 431 2.95 -9.05 -8.64
C ASP A 431 2.15 -7.74 -8.50
N PRO A 432 2.73 -6.64 -7.99
CA PRO A 432 2.00 -5.39 -7.83
C PRO A 432 1.67 -4.77 -9.18
N ALA A 433 0.39 -4.66 -9.51
CA ALA A 433 -0.11 -3.96 -10.69
C ALA A 433 -0.68 -2.60 -10.30
N PHE A 434 -0.57 -1.61 -11.18
CA PHE A 434 -0.81 -0.22 -10.82
C PHE A 434 -1.82 0.44 -11.75
N SER A 435 -2.61 1.38 -11.21
CA SER A 435 -3.28 2.43 -11.96
C SER A 435 -2.52 3.74 -11.76
N PRO A 436 -2.56 4.69 -12.70
CA PRO A 436 -1.93 5.98 -12.54
C PRO A 436 -2.44 6.73 -11.30
N LEU A 437 -1.59 7.53 -10.66
CA LEU A 437 -1.97 8.43 -9.56
C LEU A 437 -2.34 9.83 -10.06
N LEU A 438 -2.08 10.13 -11.32
CA LEU A 438 -2.28 11.42 -11.95
C LEU A 438 -2.79 11.24 -13.38
N TYR A 439 -3.80 12.00 -13.76
CA TYR A 439 -4.51 11.85 -15.01
C TYR A 439 -4.58 13.14 -15.82
N PRO A 440 -4.70 13.06 -17.16
CA PRO A 440 -5.02 14.19 -18.02
C PRO A 440 -6.26 14.96 -17.52
N GLY A 441 -6.25 16.28 -17.69
CA GLY A 441 -7.32 17.18 -17.21
C GLY A 441 -7.15 17.65 -15.77
N GLN A 442 -6.43 16.92 -14.94
CA GLN A 442 -6.13 17.33 -13.55
C GLN A 442 -5.11 18.48 -13.51
N THR A 443 -5.01 19.12 -12.36
CA THR A 443 -4.10 20.22 -12.09
C THR A 443 -3.07 19.81 -11.06
N VAL A 444 -1.79 20.04 -11.40
CA VAL A 444 -0.67 19.96 -10.45
C VAL A 444 -0.35 21.37 -9.97
N SER A 445 -0.22 21.55 -8.67
CA SER A 445 0.28 22.78 -8.06
C SER A 445 1.46 22.46 -7.14
N ALA A 446 2.46 23.35 -7.11
CA ALA A 446 3.61 23.21 -6.22
C ALA A 446 4.07 24.58 -5.73
N GLU A 447 4.73 24.60 -4.57
CA GLU A 447 5.40 25.77 -4.03
C GLU A 447 6.90 25.53 -3.98
N VAL A 448 7.68 26.45 -4.53
CA VAL A 448 9.13 26.37 -4.59
C VAL A 448 9.82 27.63 -4.08
N VAL A 449 11.01 27.45 -3.53
CA VAL A 449 11.89 28.55 -3.08
C VAL A 449 13.30 28.32 -3.61
N GLN A 450 13.87 29.30 -4.26
CA GLN A 450 15.31 29.34 -4.46
C GLN A 450 15.95 29.99 -3.22
N PRO A 451 16.87 29.32 -2.50
CA PRO A 451 17.55 29.91 -1.35
C PRO A 451 18.34 31.19 -1.74
N GLU A 452 18.37 32.20 -0.86
CA GLU A 452 19.04 33.48 -1.11
C GLU A 452 20.54 33.34 -1.47
N HIS A 453 21.20 32.35 -0.89
CA HIS A 453 22.61 32.09 -1.13
C HIS A 453 22.90 31.35 -2.46
N CYS A 454 21.88 30.92 -3.18
CA CYS A 454 22.03 30.36 -4.52
C CYS A 454 22.13 31.49 -5.54
N GLY A 455 23.35 31.80 -5.99
CA GLY A 455 23.64 32.92 -6.88
C GLY A 455 23.33 32.68 -8.37
N MET A 456 22.77 31.50 -8.71
CA MET A 456 22.41 31.19 -10.10
C MET A 456 21.08 31.84 -10.49
N GLU A 457 20.93 32.22 -11.74
CA GLU A 457 19.61 32.47 -12.31
C GLU A 457 18.96 31.15 -12.67
N LEU A 458 17.83 30.86 -12.00
CA LEU A 458 17.09 29.62 -12.16
C LEU A 458 15.64 29.88 -12.60
N TYR A 459 15.13 28.96 -13.39
CA TYR A 459 13.73 28.91 -13.81
C TYR A 459 13.13 27.57 -13.39
N ALA A 460 11.88 27.58 -12.94
CA ALA A 460 11.14 26.38 -12.61
C ALA A 460 9.86 26.23 -13.43
N SER A 461 9.50 25.01 -13.75
CA SER A 461 8.24 24.64 -14.39
C SER A 461 7.75 23.32 -13.84
N LEU A 462 6.43 23.10 -13.86
CA LEU A 462 5.85 21.78 -13.61
C LEU A 462 5.83 20.97 -14.89
N CYS A 463 6.16 19.69 -14.79
CA CYS A 463 6.18 18.78 -15.93
C CYS A 463 5.48 17.46 -15.58
N VAL A 464 4.92 16.82 -16.60
CA VAL A 464 4.50 15.42 -16.56
C VAL A 464 5.16 14.67 -17.71
N ARG A 465 5.46 13.37 -17.50
CA ARG A 465 5.98 12.52 -18.56
C ARG A 465 4.88 11.55 -19.01
N ASP A 466 4.65 11.51 -20.31
CA ASP A 466 3.83 10.49 -20.94
C ASP A 466 4.66 9.22 -21.14
N ARG A 467 4.23 8.13 -20.56
CA ARG A 467 4.87 6.81 -20.65
C ARG A 467 4.90 6.28 -22.08
N ASN A 468 3.81 6.48 -22.82
CA ASN A 468 3.64 5.89 -24.15
C ASN A 468 4.57 6.52 -25.19
N SER A 469 4.72 7.84 -25.16
CA SER A 469 5.59 8.59 -26.09
C SER A 469 6.98 8.88 -25.51
N GLY A 470 7.16 8.77 -24.20
CA GLY A 470 8.37 9.25 -23.51
C GLY A 470 8.49 10.78 -23.43
N ALA A 471 7.52 11.52 -23.94
CA ALA A 471 7.55 12.97 -24.00
C ALA A 471 7.38 13.60 -22.61
N LEU A 472 8.19 14.63 -22.34
CA LEU A 472 8.01 15.50 -21.20
C LEU A 472 7.14 16.70 -21.62
N ILE A 473 5.98 16.84 -20.99
CA ILE A 473 5.02 17.92 -21.24
C ILE A 473 5.22 18.95 -20.14
N GLU A 474 5.67 20.15 -20.54
CA GLU A 474 6.08 21.23 -19.63
C GLU A 474 5.01 22.31 -19.58
N GLY A 475 4.71 22.79 -18.36
CA GLY A 475 3.86 23.94 -18.09
C GLY A 475 4.63 25.26 -18.22
N GLU A 476 4.02 26.33 -17.69
CA GLU A 476 4.63 27.67 -17.73
C GLU A 476 5.97 27.70 -16.98
N ARG A 477 6.96 28.31 -17.60
CA ARG A 477 8.30 28.50 -17.05
C ARG A 477 8.37 29.81 -16.27
N VAL A 478 8.65 29.71 -14.97
CA VAL A 478 8.70 30.86 -14.04
C VAL A 478 10.14 31.12 -13.62
N ARG A 479 10.60 32.37 -13.74
CA ARG A 479 11.89 32.81 -13.19
C ARG A 479 11.82 32.80 -11.66
N LEU A 480 12.77 32.12 -11.01
CA LEU A 480 12.85 32.10 -9.55
C LEU A 480 13.49 33.38 -9.00
N ILE A 481 12.94 33.88 -7.94
CA ILE A 481 13.42 35.04 -7.19
C ILE A 481 14.03 34.51 -5.89
N PRO A 482 15.34 34.64 -5.66
CA PRO A 482 15.97 34.15 -4.44
C PRO A 482 15.28 34.64 -3.17
N GLY A 483 15.09 33.75 -2.19
CA GLY A 483 14.42 34.01 -0.91
C GLY A 483 12.89 34.13 -0.99
N ARG A 484 12.29 34.12 -2.19
CA ARG A 484 10.86 34.24 -2.36
C ARG A 484 10.19 32.90 -2.64
N LYS A 485 9.14 32.58 -1.88
CA LYS A 485 8.26 31.43 -2.19
C LYS A 485 7.41 31.77 -3.42
N GLN A 486 7.40 30.89 -4.40
CA GLN A 486 6.67 31.04 -5.66
C GLN A 486 5.81 29.82 -5.91
N ALA A 487 4.56 30.06 -6.30
CA ALA A 487 3.61 29.02 -6.67
C ALA A 487 3.76 28.69 -8.18
N LEU A 488 3.76 27.41 -8.48
CA LEU A 488 3.66 26.87 -9.83
C LEU A 488 2.31 26.17 -9.97
N CYS A 489 1.67 26.32 -11.13
CA CYS A 489 0.40 25.66 -11.42
C CYS A 489 0.40 25.17 -12.87
N PHE A 490 -0.01 23.92 -13.08
CA PHE A 490 -0.05 23.30 -14.40
C PHE A 490 -1.30 22.45 -14.55
N ARG A 491 -2.22 22.86 -15.42
CA ARG A 491 -3.32 22.01 -15.85
C ARG A 491 -2.84 21.10 -16.97
N ILE A 492 -2.89 19.80 -16.71
CA ILE A 492 -2.42 18.79 -17.64
C ILE A 492 -3.34 18.76 -18.87
N PRO A 493 -2.79 18.84 -20.11
CA PRO A 493 -3.60 18.74 -21.31
C PRO A 493 -4.38 17.44 -21.38
N SER A 494 -5.62 17.50 -21.87
CA SER A 494 -6.43 16.32 -22.16
C SER A 494 -6.00 15.69 -23.49
N ASN A 495 -4.81 15.12 -23.53
CA ASN A 495 -4.33 14.38 -24.69
C ASN A 495 -4.90 12.95 -24.63
N PRO A 496 -5.55 12.46 -25.71
CA PRO A 496 -5.97 11.07 -25.78
C PRO A 496 -4.78 10.12 -25.55
N HIS A 497 -5.02 9.03 -24.85
CA HIS A 497 -4.08 7.92 -24.63
C HIS A 497 -2.80 8.28 -23.86
N MET A 498 -2.75 9.43 -23.17
CA MET A 498 -1.60 9.82 -22.36
C MET A 498 -1.62 9.06 -21.03
N LEU A 499 -0.59 8.24 -20.78
CA LEU A 499 -0.35 7.54 -19.53
C LEU A 499 0.77 8.25 -18.74
N ILE A 500 0.41 8.96 -17.67
CA ILE A 500 1.36 9.77 -16.91
C ILE A 500 2.12 8.88 -15.92
N ASP A 501 3.43 8.70 -16.12
CA ASP A 501 4.27 7.89 -15.24
C ASP A 501 5.22 8.69 -14.35
N GLU A 502 5.34 10.01 -14.55
CA GLU A 502 6.16 10.88 -13.71
C GLU A 502 5.55 12.30 -13.67
N VAL A 503 5.58 12.88 -12.48
CA VAL A 503 5.37 14.32 -12.26
C VAL A 503 6.65 14.92 -11.70
N SER A 504 7.00 16.14 -12.10
CA SER A 504 8.23 16.78 -11.64
C SER A 504 8.16 18.31 -11.61
N VAL A 505 9.01 18.89 -10.77
CA VAL A 505 9.44 20.28 -10.90
C VAL A 505 10.75 20.28 -11.67
N ARG A 506 10.74 20.79 -12.89
CA ARG A 506 11.93 20.97 -13.71
C ARG A 506 12.59 22.29 -13.37
N VAL A 507 13.87 22.27 -13.02
CA VAL A 507 14.68 23.44 -12.69
C VAL A 507 15.76 23.59 -13.75
N ALA A 508 15.71 24.69 -14.50
CA ALA A 508 16.65 24.98 -15.60
C ALA A 508 17.50 26.18 -15.26
N ALA A 509 18.76 26.13 -15.64
CA ALA A 509 19.66 27.28 -15.56
C ALA A 509 19.24 28.36 -16.55
N GLY A 510 19.45 29.62 -16.15
CA GLY A 510 19.42 30.80 -17.01
C GLY A 510 20.73 31.59 -16.89
N GLY A 511 20.93 32.56 -17.79
CA GLY A 511 22.13 33.41 -17.75
C GLY A 511 23.39 32.73 -18.26
N CYS A 512 24.55 33.32 -17.91
CA CYS A 512 25.86 32.98 -18.50
C CYS A 512 26.83 32.30 -17.51
N THR A 513 26.46 32.14 -16.25
CA THR A 513 27.35 31.60 -15.22
C THR A 513 26.86 30.26 -14.71
N GLY A 514 27.78 29.31 -14.61
CA GLY A 514 27.51 28.03 -13.95
C GLY A 514 27.67 28.12 -12.43
N GLY A 515 27.18 27.09 -11.71
CA GLY A 515 27.27 27.02 -10.26
C GLY A 515 26.53 25.84 -9.69
N PHE A 516 26.21 25.91 -8.40
CA PHE A 516 25.34 24.94 -7.72
C PHE A 516 23.89 25.40 -7.84
N GLY A 517 23.07 24.62 -8.58
CA GLY A 517 21.65 24.85 -8.69
C GLY A 517 20.92 24.27 -7.50
N LEU A 518 20.22 25.09 -6.72
CA LEU A 518 19.52 24.68 -5.49
C LEU A 518 18.12 25.26 -5.43
N VAL A 519 17.14 24.41 -5.16
CA VAL A 519 15.73 24.77 -4.97
C VAL A 519 15.15 23.95 -3.80
N GLU A 520 14.24 24.54 -3.06
CA GLU A 520 13.42 23.87 -2.05
C GLU A 520 11.99 23.71 -2.59
N LEU A 521 11.50 22.46 -2.62
CA LEU A 521 10.11 22.14 -2.87
C LEU A 521 9.36 22.12 -1.52
N CYS A 522 8.44 23.07 -1.33
CA CYS A 522 7.70 23.22 -0.07
C CYS A 522 6.46 22.33 -0.01
N GLY A 523 6.00 21.86 -1.16
CA GLY A 523 4.87 20.94 -1.30
C GLY A 523 4.38 20.84 -2.72
N MET A 524 3.66 19.75 -3.01
CA MET A 524 2.99 19.51 -4.30
C MET A 524 1.63 18.90 -4.05
N ARG A 525 0.63 19.26 -4.88
CA ARG A 525 -0.74 18.77 -4.77
C ARG A 525 -1.30 18.47 -6.15
N PHE A 526 -2.10 17.39 -6.24
CA PHE A 526 -2.95 17.10 -7.41
C PHE A 526 -4.40 17.42 -7.07
N SER A 527 -5.12 17.97 -8.03
CA SER A 527 -6.53 18.38 -7.85
C SER A 527 -7.29 18.38 -9.17
N GLY A 528 -8.62 18.43 -9.08
CA GLY A 528 -9.52 18.47 -10.23
C GLY A 528 -9.87 17.08 -10.76
N GLU A 529 -10.93 17.02 -11.56
CA GLU A 529 -11.43 15.78 -12.13
C GLU A 529 -10.66 15.39 -13.40
N PRO A 530 -10.53 14.08 -13.69
CA PRO A 530 -9.86 13.61 -14.89
C PRO A 530 -10.69 13.91 -16.15
N ARG A 531 -9.97 14.14 -17.25
CA ARG A 531 -10.50 14.05 -18.62
C ARG A 531 -9.61 13.11 -19.39
N TYR A 532 -9.98 11.87 -19.41
CA TYR A 532 -9.10 10.79 -19.77
C TYR A 532 -9.79 9.78 -20.69
N ASP A 533 -9.07 9.40 -21.74
CA ASP A 533 -9.47 8.39 -22.70
C ASP A 533 -8.54 7.18 -22.61
N ILE A 534 -9.13 5.99 -22.49
CA ILE A 534 -8.42 4.72 -22.58
C ILE A 534 -8.85 4.05 -23.89
N ASP A 535 -7.93 4.03 -24.85
CA ASP A 535 -8.06 3.27 -26.08
C ASP A 535 -7.18 2.01 -25.99
N PHE A 536 -7.81 0.87 -25.93
CA PHE A 536 -7.12 -0.40 -25.75
C PHE A 536 -6.18 -0.77 -26.91
N ALA A 537 -6.29 -0.10 -28.08
CA ALA A 537 -5.31 -0.23 -29.14
C ALA A 537 -3.92 0.33 -28.78
N HIS A 538 -3.85 1.20 -27.77
CA HIS A 538 -2.60 1.77 -27.23
C HIS A 538 -2.13 1.13 -25.94
N GLU A 539 -2.95 0.26 -25.33
CA GLU A 539 -2.59 -0.51 -24.17
C GLU A 539 -1.75 -1.74 -24.55
N ARG A 540 -1.07 -2.33 -23.58
CA ARG A 540 -0.24 -3.52 -23.77
C ARG A 540 -0.45 -4.52 -22.63
N MET A 541 -0.05 -5.77 -22.90
CA MET A 541 0.00 -6.80 -21.87
C MET A 541 1.30 -6.63 -21.07
N GLU A 542 1.18 -6.43 -19.78
CA GLU A 542 2.28 -6.45 -18.82
C GLU A 542 2.44 -7.86 -18.27
N VAL A 543 3.68 -8.36 -18.25
CA VAL A 543 3.98 -9.73 -17.84
C VAL A 543 4.72 -9.70 -16.51
N TYR A 544 4.11 -10.21 -15.46
CA TYR A 544 4.70 -10.37 -14.13
C TYR A 544 5.37 -11.72 -14.01
N THR A 545 4.63 -12.77 -14.35
CA THR A 545 5.11 -14.15 -14.45
C THR A 545 4.52 -14.78 -15.72
N PRO A 546 4.98 -15.96 -16.14
CA PRO A 546 4.33 -16.68 -17.26
C PRO A 546 2.84 -16.94 -17.07
N MET A 547 2.38 -17.01 -15.82
CA MET A 547 0.99 -17.29 -15.45
C MET A 547 0.19 -16.03 -15.09
N HIS A 548 0.87 -14.93 -14.76
CA HIS A 548 0.22 -13.67 -14.39
C HIS A 548 0.56 -12.56 -15.37
N ARG A 549 -0.47 -12.10 -16.07
CA ARG A 549 -0.39 -10.99 -17.04
C ARG A 549 -1.57 -10.07 -16.83
N GLU A 550 -1.33 -8.76 -16.91
CA GLU A 550 -2.37 -7.75 -16.81
C GLU A 550 -2.32 -6.79 -18.00
N VAL A 551 -3.44 -6.17 -18.30
CA VAL A 551 -3.48 -5.06 -19.26
C VAL A 551 -2.95 -3.83 -18.54
N SER A 552 -2.06 -3.07 -19.18
CA SER A 552 -1.47 -1.85 -18.61
C SER A 552 -2.52 -0.96 -17.97
N GLN A 553 -2.19 -0.36 -16.82
CA GLN A 553 -3.05 0.45 -15.94
C GLN A 553 -4.28 -0.24 -15.34
N PHE A 554 -4.57 -1.49 -15.67
CA PHE A 554 -5.64 -2.26 -15.06
C PHE A 554 -5.10 -3.24 -14.04
N THR A 555 -5.92 -3.53 -13.03
CA THR A 555 -5.80 -4.66 -12.12
C THR A 555 -7.03 -5.53 -12.28
N TYR A 556 -6.95 -6.81 -12.00
CA TYR A 556 -8.13 -7.67 -12.06
C TYR A 556 -8.29 -8.52 -10.79
N LEU A 557 -9.53 -8.82 -10.47
CA LEU A 557 -9.85 -9.73 -9.36
C LEU A 557 -9.66 -11.19 -9.79
N LYS A 558 -10.33 -11.58 -10.87
CA LYS A 558 -10.42 -12.95 -11.41
C LYS A 558 -10.86 -12.89 -12.88
N GLY A 559 -10.61 -13.97 -13.61
CA GLY A 559 -10.97 -14.09 -15.01
C GLY A 559 -9.75 -14.03 -15.93
N ASN A 560 -9.96 -14.21 -17.21
CA ASN A 560 -8.93 -14.05 -18.23
C ASN A 560 -9.16 -12.73 -18.96
N TRP A 561 -8.24 -11.78 -18.76
CA TRP A 561 -8.29 -10.46 -19.37
C TRP A 561 -7.09 -10.30 -20.30
N THR A 562 -7.37 -9.90 -21.55
CA THR A 562 -6.33 -9.76 -22.58
C THR A 562 -6.71 -8.70 -23.60
N LEU A 563 -5.77 -8.33 -24.45
CA LEU A 563 -6.01 -7.45 -25.59
C LEU A 563 -6.29 -8.32 -26.83
N ASP A 564 -7.38 -8.04 -27.52
CA ASP A 564 -7.83 -8.73 -28.74
C ASP A 564 -8.28 -7.69 -29.78
N GLU A 565 -7.54 -7.58 -30.88
CA GLU A 565 -7.79 -6.61 -31.96
C GLU A 565 -7.95 -5.16 -31.46
N GLY A 566 -7.10 -4.73 -30.49
CA GLY A 566 -7.15 -3.38 -29.92
C GLY A 566 -8.32 -3.14 -28.95
N ARG A 567 -8.94 -4.20 -28.42
CA ARG A 567 -10.02 -4.15 -27.44
C ARG A 567 -9.63 -4.94 -26.20
N LEU A 568 -10.15 -4.55 -25.05
CA LEU A 568 -10.05 -5.36 -23.84
C LEU A 568 -11.05 -6.53 -23.95
N MET A 569 -10.56 -7.75 -23.98
CA MET A 569 -11.38 -8.95 -23.97
C MET A 569 -11.32 -9.61 -22.60
N GLY A 570 -12.51 -9.79 -22.01
CA GLY A 570 -12.69 -10.58 -20.79
C GLY A 570 -13.40 -11.89 -21.05
N SER A 571 -13.02 -12.94 -20.32
CA SER A 571 -13.69 -14.26 -20.36
C SER A 571 -13.69 -14.88 -18.97
N VAL A 572 -14.84 -15.39 -18.53
CA VAL A 572 -15.02 -15.96 -17.19
C VAL A 572 -15.83 -17.24 -17.25
N CYS A 573 -15.60 -18.15 -16.29
CA CYS A 573 -16.47 -19.30 -16.07
C CYS A 573 -17.65 -18.95 -15.15
N ASP A 574 -17.37 -18.21 -14.08
CA ASP A 574 -18.34 -17.82 -13.05
C ASP A 574 -18.46 -16.28 -12.96
N TYR A 575 -17.38 -15.60 -12.56
CA TYR A 575 -17.30 -14.15 -12.49
C TYR A 575 -15.86 -13.69 -12.71
N GLY A 576 -15.68 -12.42 -13.07
CA GLY A 576 -14.39 -11.74 -13.15
C GLY A 576 -14.60 -10.25 -13.30
N GLU A 577 -13.66 -9.52 -12.80
CA GLU A 577 -13.70 -8.06 -12.76
C GLU A 577 -12.31 -7.48 -13.01
N ALA A 578 -12.21 -6.33 -13.75
CA ALA A 578 -10.99 -5.55 -13.99
C ALA A 578 -11.24 -4.08 -13.69
N TYR A 579 -10.26 -3.39 -13.10
CA TYR A 579 -10.40 -2.05 -12.57
C TYR A 579 -9.26 -1.14 -12.97
N THR A 580 -9.55 0.16 -13.09
CA THR A 580 -8.58 1.24 -13.25
C THR A 580 -9.14 2.54 -12.67
N GLY A 581 -8.32 3.57 -12.55
CA GLY A 581 -8.75 4.87 -12.05
C GLY A 581 -8.32 5.12 -10.61
N ASP A 582 -8.96 6.07 -9.96
CA ASP A 582 -8.60 6.54 -8.63
C ASP A 582 -9.79 6.50 -7.68
N LEU A 583 -9.56 6.04 -6.44
CA LEU A 583 -10.57 6.01 -5.39
C LEU A 583 -11.15 7.39 -5.05
N ARG A 584 -10.44 8.48 -5.33
CA ARG A 584 -10.85 9.85 -5.03
C ARG A 584 -11.82 10.44 -6.05
N TRP A 585 -12.04 9.80 -7.20
CA TRP A 585 -13.02 10.28 -8.19
C TRP A 585 -14.42 10.26 -7.62
N ARG A 586 -15.11 11.39 -7.71
CA ARG A 586 -16.44 11.54 -7.10
C ARG A 586 -17.53 11.60 -8.17
N ASP A 587 -17.81 12.77 -8.68
CA ASP A 587 -18.88 12.97 -9.66
C ASP A 587 -18.25 12.98 -11.07
N TYR A 588 -18.55 11.96 -11.85
CA TYR A 588 -18.00 11.77 -13.19
C TYR A 588 -18.94 11.01 -14.09
N ALA A 589 -18.65 11.00 -15.38
CA ALA A 589 -19.28 10.13 -16.37
C ALA A 589 -18.25 9.17 -16.96
N LEU A 590 -18.65 7.90 -17.09
CA LEU A 590 -17.93 6.85 -17.83
C LEU A 590 -18.69 6.56 -19.11
N GLU A 591 -18.07 6.79 -20.27
CA GLU A 591 -18.52 6.25 -21.55
C GLU A 591 -17.72 4.99 -21.87
N GLY A 592 -18.40 3.93 -22.26
CA GLY A 592 -17.77 2.68 -22.67
C GLY A 592 -18.60 1.93 -23.68
N SER A 593 -17.92 1.23 -24.59
CA SER A 593 -18.56 0.32 -25.55
C SER A 593 -18.32 -1.12 -25.13
N LEU A 594 -19.35 -1.93 -25.13
CA LEU A 594 -19.24 -3.36 -24.84
C LEU A 594 -19.94 -4.21 -25.90
N THR A 595 -19.35 -5.36 -26.23
CA THR A 595 -19.86 -6.33 -27.20
C THR A 595 -19.87 -7.71 -26.55
N LEU A 596 -21.05 -8.30 -26.40
CA LEU A 596 -21.17 -9.67 -25.89
C LEU A 596 -20.76 -10.68 -26.97
N ALA A 597 -19.87 -11.60 -26.63
CA ALA A 597 -19.44 -12.71 -27.49
C ALA A 597 -20.26 -13.99 -27.27
N CYS A 598 -20.86 -14.14 -26.09
CA CYS A 598 -21.72 -15.26 -25.71
C CYS A 598 -22.77 -14.79 -24.70
N GLU A 599 -23.70 -15.67 -24.36
CA GLU A 599 -24.64 -15.42 -23.25
C GLU A 599 -23.91 -15.24 -21.93
N GLY A 600 -24.51 -14.49 -21.03
CA GLY A 600 -23.99 -14.14 -19.71
C GLY A 600 -24.18 -12.66 -19.42
N LEU A 601 -23.61 -12.18 -18.32
CA LEU A 601 -23.73 -10.80 -17.89
C LEU A 601 -22.41 -10.05 -18.15
N ALA A 602 -22.51 -8.88 -18.82
CA ALA A 602 -21.39 -7.95 -18.95
C ALA A 602 -21.80 -6.57 -18.45
N ALA A 603 -20.89 -5.91 -17.73
CA ALA A 603 -21.17 -4.62 -17.11
C ALA A 603 -20.01 -3.63 -17.20
N LEU A 604 -20.35 -2.33 -17.20
CA LEU A 604 -19.46 -1.23 -16.82
C LEU A 604 -19.62 -0.98 -15.32
N ASN A 605 -18.49 -0.87 -14.60
CA ASN A 605 -18.49 -0.61 -13.18
C ASN A 605 -18.06 0.83 -12.89
N VAL A 606 -18.74 1.47 -11.95
CA VAL A 606 -18.46 2.84 -11.49
C VAL A 606 -18.40 2.87 -9.97
N ARG A 607 -17.67 3.86 -9.43
CA ARG A 607 -17.45 4.02 -7.98
C ARG A 607 -16.99 2.72 -7.31
N VAL A 608 -16.05 2.06 -7.97
CA VAL A 608 -15.45 0.82 -7.47
C VAL A 608 -14.56 1.15 -6.27
N GLN A 609 -14.90 0.56 -5.13
CA GLN A 609 -14.14 0.63 -3.88
C GLN A 609 -13.53 -0.75 -3.52
N GLY A 610 -13.49 -1.65 -4.49
CA GLY A 610 -12.97 -3.01 -4.40
C GLY A 610 -13.95 -4.02 -4.99
N ALA A 611 -13.59 -5.29 -4.89
CA ALA A 611 -14.33 -6.40 -5.49
C ALA A 611 -15.72 -6.64 -4.90
N MET A 612 -15.97 -6.16 -3.67
CA MET A 612 -17.23 -6.33 -2.95
C MET A 612 -18.04 -5.04 -2.83
N ARG A 613 -17.55 -3.92 -3.41
CA ARG A 613 -18.12 -2.59 -3.22
C ARG A 613 -18.03 -1.79 -4.52
N SER A 614 -19.13 -1.74 -5.28
CA SER A 614 -19.21 -1.01 -6.56
C SER A 614 -20.66 -0.82 -7.01
N TYR A 615 -20.87 -0.05 -8.09
CA TYR A 615 -22.07 -0.14 -8.90
C TYR A 615 -21.73 -0.74 -10.26
N ALA A 616 -22.63 -1.56 -10.79
CA ALA A 616 -22.51 -2.19 -12.09
C ALA A 616 -23.71 -1.81 -12.98
N VAL A 617 -23.44 -1.30 -14.17
CA VAL A 617 -24.43 -1.10 -15.22
C VAL A 617 -24.33 -2.29 -16.17
N ALA A 618 -25.25 -3.23 -16.04
CA ALA A 618 -25.15 -4.56 -16.60
C ALA A 618 -26.17 -4.80 -17.72
N LEU A 619 -25.71 -5.44 -18.79
CA LEU A 619 -26.55 -6.05 -19.83
C LEU A 619 -26.66 -7.55 -19.60
N HIS A 620 -27.88 -8.07 -19.47
CA HIS A 620 -28.12 -9.47 -19.21
C HIS A 620 -29.54 -9.88 -19.63
N GLN A 621 -29.69 -10.92 -20.45
CA GLN A 621 -30.95 -11.57 -20.82
C GLN A 621 -32.05 -10.58 -21.24
N GLY A 622 -31.73 -9.62 -22.12
CA GLY A 622 -32.73 -8.64 -22.63
C GLY A 622 -33.10 -7.54 -21.64
N ARG A 623 -32.24 -7.30 -20.63
CA ARG A 623 -32.39 -6.25 -19.62
C ARG A 623 -31.15 -5.40 -19.50
N LEU A 624 -31.33 -4.11 -19.22
CA LEU A 624 -30.33 -3.20 -18.72
C LEU A 624 -30.61 -2.97 -17.24
N MET A 625 -29.62 -3.12 -16.39
CA MET A 625 -29.73 -3.04 -14.92
C MET A 625 -28.71 -2.10 -14.31
N ILE A 626 -29.10 -1.37 -13.28
CA ILE A 626 -28.18 -0.73 -12.33
C ILE A 626 -28.17 -1.60 -11.08
N GLN A 627 -27.01 -2.12 -10.73
CA GLN A 627 -26.83 -2.99 -9.58
C GLN A 627 -25.82 -2.37 -8.60
N LYS A 628 -26.05 -2.57 -7.30
CA LYS A 628 -25.09 -2.27 -6.24
C LYS A 628 -24.45 -3.58 -5.76
N ASN A 629 -23.14 -3.61 -5.70
CA ASN A 629 -22.38 -4.64 -5.00
C ASN A 629 -22.10 -4.18 -3.55
N ALA A 630 -22.67 -4.88 -2.60
CA ALA A 630 -22.42 -4.66 -1.17
C ALA A 630 -22.29 -6.04 -0.52
N CYS A 631 -21.10 -6.67 -0.68
CA CYS A 631 -20.86 -8.08 -0.39
C CYS A 631 -21.84 -9.02 -1.11
N GLY A 632 -22.23 -8.65 -2.31
CA GLY A 632 -23.19 -9.32 -3.18
C GLY A 632 -24.02 -8.32 -3.99
N TYR A 633 -24.34 -8.68 -5.23
CA TYR A 633 -25.07 -7.79 -6.14
C TYR A 633 -26.57 -7.75 -5.84
N ARG A 634 -27.13 -6.54 -5.76
CA ARG A 634 -28.59 -6.30 -5.74
C ARG A 634 -28.97 -5.29 -6.82
N THR A 635 -30.09 -5.50 -7.49
CA THR A 635 -30.62 -4.59 -8.50
C THR A 635 -31.28 -3.39 -7.84
N LEU A 636 -30.87 -2.18 -8.24
CA LEU A 636 -31.48 -0.92 -7.83
C LEU A 636 -32.58 -0.49 -8.80
N ALA A 637 -32.33 -0.65 -10.10
CA ALA A 637 -33.29 -0.36 -11.16
C ALA A 637 -32.98 -1.25 -12.38
N GLU A 638 -34.03 -1.50 -13.20
CA GLU A 638 -33.90 -2.25 -14.43
C GLU A 638 -34.93 -1.83 -15.46
N CYS A 639 -34.62 -2.01 -16.76
CA CYS A 639 -35.56 -1.85 -17.87
C CYS A 639 -35.33 -2.91 -18.96
N PRO A 640 -36.33 -3.20 -19.79
CA PRO A 640 -36.13 -4.02 -21.00
C PRO A 640 -35.13 -3.37 -21.93
N HIS A 641 -34.19 -4.15 -22.43
CA HIS A 641 -33.17 -3.71 -23.38
C HIS A 641 -32.78 -4.89 -24.27
N GLU A 642 -33.14 -4.85 -25.52
CA GLU A 642 -32.81 -5.93 -26.44
C GLU A 642 -31.31 -6.02 -26.63
N THR A 643 -30.73 -7.16 -26.27
CA THR A 643 -29.30 -7.44 -26.42
C THR A 643 -29.08 -8.62 -27.36
N ARG A 644 -28.13 -8.48 -28.30
CA ARG A 644 -27.76 -9.50 -29.27
C ARG A 644 -26.27 -9.77 -29.21
N ILE A 645 -25.89 -11.03 -29.30
CA ILE A 645 -24.49 -11.44 -29.40
C ILE A 645 -23.88 -10.83 -30.65
N GLY A 646 -22.66 -10.26 -30.52
CA GLY A 646 -21.92 -9.61 -31.59
C GLY A 646 -22.33 -8.15 -31.86
N GLU A 647 -23.38 -7.64 -31.22
CA GLU A 647 -23.78 -6.23 -31.31
C GLU A 647 -23.04 -5.40 -30.25
N THR A 648 -22.58 -4.20 -30.64
CA THR A 648 -21.87 -3.27 -29.74
C THR A 648 -22.85 -2.26 -29.16
N TYR A 649 -22.84 -2.13 -27.84
CA TYR A 649 -23.62 -1.19 -27.05
C TYR A 649 -22.70 -0.11 -26.48
N ARG A 650 -22.99 1.15 -26.80
CA ARG A 650 -22.27 2.30 -26.27
C ARG A 650 -23.09 2.98 -25.18
N LEU A 651 -22.65 2.86 -23.96
CA LEU A 651 -23.33 3.38 -22.77
C LEU A 651 -22.52 4.51 -22.16
N ARG A 652 -23.22 5.56 -21.72
CA ARG A 652 -22.68 6.59 -20.84
C ARG A 652 -23.34 6.43 -19.48
N VAL A 653 -22.51 6.28 -18.45
CA VAL A 653 -22.92 6.13 -17.05
C VAL A 653 -22.49 7.38 -16.29
N GLU A 654 -23.46 8.18 -15.87
CA GLU A 654 -23.23 9.38 -15.06
C GLU A 654 -23.45 9.06 -13.59
N VAL A 655 -22.52 9.48 -12.73
CA VAL A 655 -22.63 9.39 -11.26
C VAL A 655 -22.50 10.78 -10.66
N ALA A 656 -23.51 11.21 -9.90
CA ALA A 656 -23.57 12.52 -9.25
C ALA A 656 -24.29 12.39 -7.89
N GLY A 657 -23.57 12.65 -6.79
CA GLY A 657 -24.07 12.35 -5.45
C GLY A 657 -24.49 10.89 -5.32
N SER A 658 -25.71 10.61 -4.89
CA SER A 658 -26.29 9.26 -4.77
C SER A 658 -26.95 8.73 -6.07
N ARG A 659 -26.96 9.52 -7.14
CA ARG A 659 -27.64 9.20 -8.38
C ARG A 659 -26.73 8.55 -9.40
N ILE A 660 -27.30 7.57 -10.11
CA ILE A 660 -26.66 6.87 -11.22
C ILE A 660 -27.62 6.94 -12.42
N ARG A 661 -27.17 7.44 -13.55
CA ARG A 661 -27.94 7.58 -14.77
C ARG A 661 -27.25 6.86 -15.92
N VAL A 662 -28.01 6.13 -16.71
CA VAL A 662 -27.53 5.42 -17.90
C VAL A 662 -28.14 6.04 -19.13
N ILE A 663 -27.27 6.42 -20.07
CA ILE A 663 -27.62 7.10 -21.32
C ILE A 663 -27.09 6.28 -22.49
N GLU A 664 -27.94 6.04 -23.48
CA GLU A 664 -27.57 5.47 -24.76
C GLU A 664 -28.07 6.36 -25.89
N ARG A 665 -27.21 6.67 -26.86
CA ARG A 665 -27.57 7.51 -28.05
C ARG A 665 -28.21 8.86 -27.64
N GLY A 666 -27.74 9.46 -26.56
CA GLY A 666 -28.23 10.74 -26.02
C GLY A 666 -29.57 10.67 -25.28
N ARG A 667 -30.15 9.48 -25.11
CA ARG A 667 -31.39 9.27 -24.36
C ARG A 667 -31.14 8.57 -23.04
N THR A 668 -31.65 9.11 -21.94
CA THR A 668 -31.67 8.41 -20.64
C THR A 668 -32.55 7.17 -20.74
N LEU A 669 -31.96 6.00 -20.48
CA LEU A 669 -32.67 4.71 -20.48
C LEU A 669 -33.07 4.31 -19.07
N LEU A 670 -32.23 4.57 -18.08
CA LEU A 670 -32.42 4.12 -16.73
C LEU A 670 -31.77 5.10 -15.73
N GLU A 671 -32.41 5.27 -14.59
CA GLU A 671 -31.89 6.08 -13.48
C GLU A 671 -32.19 5.39 -12.15
N ALA A 672 -31.27 5.46 -11.20
CA ALA A 672 -31.43 5.00 -9.82
C ALA A 672 -30.84 6.01 -8.84
N GLU A 673 -31.42 6.08 -7.65
CA GLU A 673 -30.88 6.79 -6.51
C GLU A 673 -30.63 5.79 -5.38
N ASP A 674 -29.38 5.68 -4.94
CA ASP A 674 -29.04 4.84 -3.81
C ASP A 674 -29.17 5.63 -2.49
N THR A 675 -30.19 5.32 -1.72
CA THR A 675 -30.46 5.97 -0.43
C THR A 675 -29.96 5.17 0.77
N ASP A 676 -29.34 4.00 0.53
CA ASP A 676 -28.86 3.09 1.56
C ASP A 676 -27.34 3.00 1.52
N HIS A 677 -26.66 3.86 2.25
CA HIS A 677 -25.19 3.95 2.31
C HIS A 677 -24.54 4.04 0.92
N PRO A 678 -24.81 5.12 0.13
CA PRO A 678 -24.30 5.26 -1.21
C PRO A 678 -22.76 5.34 -1.24
N TYR A 679 -22.18 4.75 -2.29
CA TYR A 679 -20.77 4.97 -2.60
C TYR A 679 -20.66 6.30 -3.36
N LEU A 680 -19.92 7.26 -2.77
CA LEU A 680 -19.81 8.63 -3.30
C LEU A 680 -18.51 8.89 -4.04
N ASN A 681 -17.61 7.89 -4.08
CA ASN A 681 -16.30 7.95 -4.74
C ASN A 681 -15.85 6.55 -5.15
N GLY A 682 -14.90 6.46 -6.06
CA GLY A 682 -14.29 5.21 -6.45
C GLY A 682 -13.81 5.17 -7.89
N CYS A 683 -13.10 4.12 -8.21
CA CYS A 683 -12.55 3.78 -9.51
C CYS A 683 -13.63 3.40 -10.52
N ILE A 684 -13.20 3.10 -11.75
CA ILE A 684 -14.02 2.49 -12.79
C ILE A 684 -13.54 1.06 -13.09
N GLY A 685 -14.34 0.32 -13.85
CA GLY A 685 -13.97 -0.99 -14.32
C GLY A 685 -15.01 -1.64 -15.24
N CYS A 686 -14.81 -2.92 -15.43
CA CYS A 686 -15.76 -3.80 -16.10
C CYS A 686 -15.85 -5.14 -15.37
N SER A 687 -17.01 -5.78 -15.48
CA SER A 687 -17.25 -7.08 -14.86
C SER A 687 -18.03 -8.02 -15.77
N LEU A 688 -17.75 -9.30 -15.61
CA LEU A 688 -18.39 -10.41 -16.31
C LEU A 688 -18.87 -11.44 -15.30
N ARG A 689 -20.03 -12.04 -15.57
CA ARG A 689 -20.59 -13.11 -14.73
C ARG A 689 -21.29 -14.16 -15.57
N GLU A 690 -21.55 -15.33 -14.98
CA GLU A 690 -22.35 -16.41 -15.57
C GLU A 690 -21.80 -16.92 -16.91
N GLY A 691 -20.49 -17.16 -16.97
CA GLY A 691 -19.84 -17.70 -18.17
C GLY A 691 -19.70 -16.70 -19.32
N ALA A 692 -19.83 -15.41 -19.05
CA ALA A 692 -19.76 -14.38 -20.08
C ALA A 692 -18.37 -14.25 -20.71
N ARG A 693 -18.40 -13.87 -21.98
CA ARG A 693 -17.25 -13.33 -22.71
C ARG A 693 -17.68 -12.07 -23.43
N ALA A 694 -16.88 -11.01 -23.28
CA ALA A 694 -17.18 -9.73 -23.91
C ALA A 694 -15.92 -8.96 -24.29
N TRP A 695 -16.06 -8.05 -25.26
CA TRP A 695 -15.07 -7.02 -25.58
C TRP A 695 -15.53 -5.68 -25.05
N PHE A 696 -14.58 -4.91 -24.53
CA PHE A 696 -14.73 -3.51 -24.16
C PHE A 696 -13.79 -2.69 -25.06
N ASP A 697 -14.32 -1.67 -25.71
CA ASP A 697 -13.63 -1.04 -26.83
C ASP A 697 -12.90 0.24 -26.43
N HIS A 698 -13.56 1.11 -25.71
CA HIS A 698 -13.05 2.42 -25.35
C HIS A 698 -13.67 2.91 -24.06
N PHE A 699 -12.87 3.49 -23.16
CA PHE A 699 -13.37 4.16 -21.97
C PHE A 699 -13.02 5.63 -22.02
N THR A 700 -14.02 6.51 -21.89
CA THR A 700 -13.84 7.94 -21.72
C THR A 700 -14.36 8.35 -20.36
N ILE A 701 -13.52 9.04 -19.58
CA ILE A 701 -13.86 9.58 -18.27
C ILE A 701 -13.88 11.10 -18.38
N ASN A 702 -14.98 11.71 -18.00
CA ASN A 702 -15.13 13.17 -17.98
C ASN A 702 -16.10 13.61 -16.86
N GLU A 703 -16.19 14.95 -16.66
CA GLU A 703 -17.16 15.59 -15.78
C GLU A 703 -18.60 15.38 -16.24
#